data_1ffaf93eca02fbe94cac31f2f80fe21d
#
_entry.id   1ffaf93eca02fbe94cac31f2f80fe21d
#
_cell.length_a   1.000
_cell.length_b   1.000
_cell.length_c   1.000
_cell.angle_alpha   90.00
_cell.angle_beta   90.00
_cell.angle_gamma   90.00
#
_symmetry.space_group_name_H-M   'P 1'
#
loop_
_entity.id
_entity.type
_entity.pdbx_description
1 polymer ?
#
loop_
_entity_poly.entity_id
_entity_poly.type
_entity_poly.pdbx_seq_one_letter_code
_entity_poly.pdbx_strand_id
1 'polypeptide(L)'
;LTTKKKGYHMTDGTQKEPQAADDITLEATPGAAKPEARRTIAVVDGNSLMHRAFHAIPPTMTTPDGRPTNAIFGFVSMFVKLVEKFRPGGVICAFDKGKPRVRMEMLPQYKAQRPPMDPILHEQFPMVKELLRQMDVPVVELEGWEGDDILGTLARRGEDAGYDMLLVTGDRDMYQLVTDHVNVVSTRKGVSDVNIMTPESVDDLYHGVTPKLVPDFYGLKGDTSDNIPGVPGIGPKKASALIVKYGSLDEVIAHADEVKGKMGESLRAHIDDALLSRKVAQIRTDAPIDVDLADARFPTFDARVVRDAFSALGFTGMTNRVLALAGDDAAGDAPTLPGVELGPVLSGEALEKALADALDAGEWLGIVVADAPAQGTLFEPELEVWASCEAGVGKLAGDGARSLVARAFEQGKVASLDVKRLVHALYPVDSSLPAYEPEAGSAFDPAELSADRIFDDGVAAYLLDSSAGSYGATDVAGRYLSGELPEPTDEVPASAIAAEASRLARPVLADALEKDGSARCMYQIEMPLVGVLARMERQGMHVDPAVLAQQSAELGADIEASKRRVFEEAGREFNIDSPMQLSGVLFDDLGLPTAGLKKTHRGYYSTNAKVLEELARSYDVVAEVLAYREKAKIKSTYLDALPALIADDGRIHTSLNQTVAATGRLSSSNPNLQNIPVRSELGRRVRTAFTVAPGSVFLACDYSQIELRLLAHLSGDEHLIAAFCEGEDFHAETAARVFGVPVAEVTPELRSRAKAVNFGIVYGQQAYGLSTSLGIPRREAQEMIDRYFAAYPGVRTYLDRTVAGAKKNVWVETMFGRKRHVPDILSRNANLRSFGERTAMNHPMQGTAADIIKLAMVVVDARMREEGLKSRLVLQIHDELDFEVPEAELEELSRLVKETMEGVVKLSVPLVAEVSWGKDWAAAK
;
A
#
# COMPACT_ATOMS: atom_id res chain seq x y z
N LEU A 1 -21.21 39.87 13.36
CA LEU A 1 -20.34 40.95 13.77
C LEU A 1 -19.28 41.18 12.70
N THR A 2 -19.43 42.32 12.06
CA THR A 2 -18.65 43.03 11.03
C THR A 2 -17.13 42.89 11.11
N THR A 3 -16.50 42.56 9.97
CA THR A 3 -15.12 42.95 9.70
C THR A 3 -14.96 43.49 8.27
N LYS A 4 -14.29 44.61 8.21
CA LYS A 4 -14.11 45.53 7.08
C LYS A 4 -13.32 44.90 5.92
N LYS A 5 -13.88 44.99 4.71
CA LYS A 5 -13.15 44.94 3.43
C LYS A 5 -12.37 46.24 3.24
N LYS A 6 -11.07 46.13 2.98
CA LYS A 6 -10.28 47.22 2.33
C LYS A 6 -10.07 46.78 0.88
N GLY A 7 -10.68 47.58 -0.03
CA GLY A 7 -10.43 47.52 -1.45
C GLY A 7 -9.09 48.15 -1.83
N TYR A 8 -8.40 47.54 -2.79
CA TYR A 8 -7.36 48.22 -3.54
C TYR A 8 -7.79 48.33 -5.00
N HIS A 9 -7.68 49.56 -5.53
CA HIS A 9 -7.97 49.95 -6.90
C HIS A 9 -7.04 49.22 -7.90
N MET A 10 -7.62 48.68 -8.97
CA MET A 10 -6.91 48.33 -10.20
C MET A 10 -6.67 49.62 -11.00
N THR A 11 -5.43 49.86 -11.39
CA THR A 11 -5.08 50.78 -12.48
C THR A 11 -4.73 49.98 -13.71
N ASP A 12 -5.40 50.35 -14.79
CA ASP A 12 -5.28 49.91 -16.15
C ASP A 12 -3.82 50.04 -16.66
N GLY A 13 -3.27 48.96 -17.24
CA GLY A 13 -1.94 48.96 -17.86
C GLY A 13 -1.94 48.01 -19.05
N THR A 14 -2.12 48.58 -20.21
CA THR A 14 -2.08 48.00 -21.56
C THR A 14 -1.02 46.94 -21.77
N GLN A 15 -1.49 45.77 -22.19
CA GLN A 15 -0.67 44.69 -22.75
C GLN A 15 -0.02 45.15 -24.06
N LYS A 16 1.34 45.01 -24.15
CA LYS A 16 2.07 44.96 -25.40
C LYS A 16 2.43 43.49 -25.66
N GLU A 17 1.96 42.96 -26.78
CA GLU A 17 2.41 41.72 -27.36
C GLU A 17 3.90 41.82 -27.73
N PRO A 18 4.70 40.75 -27.54
CA PRO A 18 6.05 40.71 -28.10
C PRO A 18 6.00 40.31 -29.60
N GLN A 19 6.52 41.21 -30.42
CA GLN A 19 6.78 40.97 -31.84
C GLN A 19 7.81 39.86 -32.02
N ALA A 20 7.60 39.06 -33.07
CA ALA A 20 8.53 38.06 -33.58
C ALA A 20 9.90 38.68 -33.86
N ALA A 21 10.94 38.04 -33.38
CA ALA A 21 12.32 38.40 -33.70
C ALA A 21 12.69 37.80 -35.06
N ASP A 22 13.07 38.67 -35.95
CA ASP A 22 13.59 38.33 -37.28
C ASP A 22 14.90 37.51 -37.21
N ASP A 23 15.00 36.50 -38.08
CA ASP A 23 16.20 35.75 -38.39
C ASP A 23 17.35 36.66 -38.79
N ILE A 24 18.37 36.79 -37.94
CA ILE A 24 19.66 37.36 -38.30
C ILE A 24 20.59 36.19 -38.60
N THR A 25 20.72 35.89 -39.87
CA THR A 25 21.79 35.05 -40.42
C THR A 25 23.14 35.78 -40.27
N LEU A 26 23.94 35.40 -39.30
CA LEU A 26 25.34 35.80 -39.20
C LEU A 26 26.19 34.88 -40.11
N GLU A 27 26.75 35.44 -41.17
CA GLU A 27 27.75 34.75 -41.99
C GLU A 27 28.94 34.33 -41.12
N ALA A 28 29.22 33.02 -41.13
CA ALA A 28 30.33 32.42 -40.41
C ALA A 28 31.69 32.77 -41.05
N THR A 29 32.50 33.44 -40.29
CA THR A 29 33.94 33.58 -40.61
C THR A 29 34.66 32.22 -40.48
N PRO A 30 35.34 31.69 -41.45
CA PRO A 30 36.04 30.41 -41.33
C PRO A 30 37.33 30.58 -40.53
N GLY A 31 37.45 29.92 -39.38
CA GLY A 31 38.70 29.82 -38.69
C GLY A 31 38.76 29.78 -37.15
N ALA A 32 37.66 29.48 -36.45
CA ALA A 32 37.78 29.10 -35.04
C ALA A 32 37.23 27.66 -34.86
N ALA A 33 38.13 26.73 -34.46
CA ALA A 33 37.73 25.40 -34.05
C ALA A 33 36.71 25.55 -32.93
N LYS A 34 35.47 24.96 -33.08
CA LYS A 34 34.54 24.83 -31.97
C LYS A 34 35.26 24.13 -30.83
N PRO A 35 35.22 24.62 -29.59
CA PRO A 35 35.78 23.87 -28.47
C PRO A 35 35.07 22.49 -28.46
N GLU A 36 35.89 21.41 -28.42
CA GLU A 36 35.34 20.06 -28.24
C GLU A 36 34.43 20.07 -27.01
N ALA A 37 33.19 19.59 -27.16
CA ALA A 37 32.24 19.51 -26.07
C ALA A 37 32.83 18.64 -24.96
N ARG A 38 32.91 19.18 -23.74
CA ARG A 38 33.40 18.46 -22.56
C ARG A 38 32.55 17.22 -22.34
N ARG A 39 33.22 16.09 -22.03
CA ARG A 39 32.51 14.87 -21.65
C ARG A 39 31.85 15.08 -20.29
N THR A 40 30.59 14.72 -20.14
CA THR A 40 29.84 14.80 -18.87
C THR A 40 29.98 13.49 -18.09
N ILE A 41 30.27 13.60 -16.77
CA ILE A 41 30.31 12.47 -15.84
C ILE A 41 29.27 12.72 -14.72
N ALA A 42 28.38 11.77 -14.51
CA ALA A 42 27.43 11.78 -13.38
C ALA A 42 28.04 11.07 -12.17
N VAL A 43 28.03 11.71 -11.01
CA VAL A 43 28.40 11.10 -9.73
C VAL A 43 27.16 11.02 -8.84
N VAL A 44 26.74 9.81 -8.54
CA VAL A 44 25.50 9.51 -7.86
C VAL A 44 25.74 9.23 -6.38
N ASP A 45 25.06 9.94 -5.49
CA ASP A 45 24.97 9.65 -4.08
C ASP A 45 24.06 8.43 -3.85
N GLY A 46 24.69 7.27 -3.70
CA GLY A 46 23.98 6.00 -3.54
C GLY A 46 23.17 5.92 -2.26
N ASN A 47 23.64 6.53 -1.17
CA ASN A 47 22.92 6.55 0.10
C ASN A 47 21.65 7.38 0.00
N SER A 48 21.73 8.59 -0.52
CA SER A 48 20.59 9.49 -0.69
C SER A 48 19.51 8.86 -1.55
N LEU A 49 19.88 8.26 -2.70
CA LEU A 49 18.91 7.62 -3.59
C LEU A 49 18.27 6.37 -2.96
N MET A 50 19.06 5.52 -2.27
CA MET A 50 18.55 4.32 -1.61
C MET A 50 17.55 4.66 -0.50
N HIS A 51 17.86 5.61 0.37
CA HIS A 51 16.94 6.07 1.40
C HIS A 51 15.65 6.63 0.82
N ARG A 52 15.77 7.42 -0.21
CA ARG A 52 14.61 8.01 -0.90
C ARG A 52 13.72 6.94 -1.53
N ALA A 53 14.30 5.99 -2.24
CA ALA A 53 13.59 4.88 -2.85
C ALA A 53 12.84 4.05 -1.80
N PHE A 54 13.50 3.75 -0.69
CA PHE A 54 12.93 2.98 0.41
C PHE A 54 11.67 3.62 1.00
N HIS A 55 11.68 4.94 1.17
CA HIS A 55 10.51 5.66 1.71
C HIS A 55 9.42 5.96 0.68
N ALA A 56 9.73 5.89 -0.62
CA ALA A 56 8.77 6.11 -1.69
C ALA A 56 8.01 4.85 -2.09
N ILE A 57 8.61 3.67 -1.94
CA ILE A 57 8.05 2.39 -2.37
C ILE A 57 7.85 1.48 -1.16
N PRO A 58 6.64 0.93 -0.95
CA PRO A 58 6.37 0.01 0.16
C PRO A 58 7.31 -1.19 0.14
N PRO A 59 7.75 -1.73 1.31
CA PRO A 59 8.69 -2.85 1.39
C PRO A 59 8.04 -4.21 1.08
N THR A 60 7.12 -4.24 0.13
CA THR A 60 6.39 -5.44 -0.31
C THR A 60 7.05 -6.12 -1.51
N MET A 61 7.95 -5.40 -2.22
CA MET A 61 8.71 -5.98 -3.33
C MET A 61 9.85 -6.86 -2.84
N THR A 62 9.94 -8.07 -3.37
CA THR A 62 10.98 -9.03 -2.98
C THR A 62 11.55 -9.77 -4.20
N THR A 63 12.78 -10.28 -4.06
CA THR A 63 13.32 -11.29 -4.98
C THR A 63 12.49 -12.58 -4.92
N PRO A 64 12.61 -13.49 -5.89
CA PRO A 64 11.97 -14.81 -5.83
C PRO A 64 12.34 -15.62 -4.57
N ASP A 65 13.51 -15.38 -3.97
CA ASP A 65 13.96 -15.98 -2.71
C ASP A 65 13.61 -15.14 -1.47
N GLY A 66 12.77 -14.10 -1.62
CA GLY A 66 12.14 -13.37 -0.51
C GLY A 66 12.96 -12.23 0.10
N ARG A 67 14.09 -11.83 -0.51
CA ARG A 67 14.84 -10.65 -0.02
C ARG A 67 14.17 -9.35 -0.49
N PRO A 68 14.07 -8.31 0.35
CA PRO A 68 13.43 -7.07 -0.02
C PRO A 68 14.19 -6.35 -1.15
N THR A 69 13.47 -5.77 -2.11
CA THR A 69 14.04 -5.11 -3.31
C THR A 69 13.44 -3.74 -3.62
N ASN A 70 12.51 -3.25 -2.81
CA ASN A 70 11.82 -1.98 -3.05
C ASN A 70 12.77 -0.78 -3.20
N ALA A 71 13.80 -0.68 -2.35
CA ALA A 71 14.78 0.40 -2.44
C ALA A 71 15.68 0.24 -3.69
N ILE A 72 16.04 -0.98 -4.07
CA ILE A 72 16.82 -1.26 -5.28
C ILE A 72 16.02 -0.90 -6.52
N PHE A 73 14.74 -1.30 -6.58
CA PHE A 73 13.86 -0.98 -7.70
C PHE A 73 13.72 0.53 -7.89
N GLY A 74 13.42 1.26 -6.81
CA GLY A 74 13.35 2.72 -6.87
C GLY A 74 14.67 3.40 -7.21
N PHE A 75 15.78 2.88 -6.68
CA PHE A 75 17.13 3.34 -7.03
C PHE A 75 17.40 3.19 -8.54
N VAL A 76 17.17 2.00 -9.10
CA VAL A 76 17.38 1.73 -10.54
C VAL A 76 16.45 2.58 -11.39
N SER A 77 15.19 2.76 -10.99
CA SER A 77 14.25 3.63 -11.70
C SER A 77 14.75 5.07 -11.79
N MET A 78 15.27 5.62 -10.68
CA MET A 78 15.88 6.96 -10.67
C MET A 78 17.18 7.03 -11.49
N PHE A 79 18.00 5.99 -11.40
CA PHE A 79 19.25 5.87 -12.14
C PHE A 79 19.02 5.85 -13.66
N VAL A 80 18.10 5.03 -14.14
CA VAL A 80 17.75 4.94 -15.56
C VAL A 80 17.25 6.28 -16.08
N LYS A 81 16.30 6.91 -15.39
CA LYS A 81 15.80 8.26 -15.75
C LYS A 81 16.90 9.31 -15.84
N LEU A 82 17.82 9.27 -14.90
CA LEU A 82 18.97 10.17 -14.93
C LEU A 82 19.79 9.97 -16.20
N VAL A 83 20.11 8.72 -16.54
CA VAL A 83 20.90 8.40 -17.73
C VAL A 83 20.15 8.77 -19.01
N GLU A 84 18.86 8.48 -19.10
CA GLU A 84 18.02 8.85 -20.25
C GLU A 84 17.95 10.37 -20.45
N LYS A 85 17.77 11.12 -19.35
CA LYS A 85 17.61 12.59 -19.40
C LYS A 85 18.91 13.33 -19.72
N PHE A 86 19.99 12.96 -19.04
CA PHE A 86 21.26 13.71 -19.10
C PHE A 86 22.29 13.09 -20.04
N ARG A 87 22.12 11.83 -20.44
CA ARG A 87 23.02 11.07 -21.33
C ARG A 87 24.49 11.26 -20.97
N PRO A 88 24.91 11.05 -19.71
CA PRO A 88 26.29 11.24 -19.31
C PRO A 88 27.18 10.22 -20.02
N GLY A 89 28.37 10.63 -20.43
CA GLY A 89 29.35 9.74 -21.02
C GLY A 89 30.03 8.80 -20.02
N GLY A 90 29.76 8.98 -18.72
CA GLY A 90 30.19 8.11 -17.62
C GLY A 90 29.39 8.31 -16.37
N VAL A 91 29.26 7.25 -15.56
CA VAL A 91 28.53 7.26 -14.27
C VAL A 91 29.39 6.61 -13.20
N ILE A 92 29.44 7.21 -12.00
CA ILE A 92 30.08 6.66 -10.79
C ILE A 92 29.06 6.73 -9.64
N CYS A 93 28.98 5.70 -8.81
CA CYS A 93 28.14 5.70 -7.61
C CYS A 93 29.01 5.71 -6.33
N ALA A 94 28.79 6.68 -5.45
CA ALA A 94 29.48 6.80 -4.17
C ALA A 94 28.58 6.35 -3.03
N PHE A 95 29.17 5.64 -2.05
CA PHE A 95 28.46 5.15 -0.87
C PHE A 95 29.25 5.44 0.40
N ASP A 96 28.54 5.67 1.51
CA ASP A 96 29.13 5.74 2.84
C ASP A 96 29.73 4.40 3.26
N LYS A 97 30.86 4.45 3.94
CA LYS A 97 31.47 3.28 4.59
C LYS A 97 31.95 3.61 6.00
N GLY A 98 31.21 3.12 6.96
CA GLY A 98 31.52 3.34 8.37
C GLY A 98 31.13 4.75 8.85
N LYS A 99 31.77 5.18 9.96
CA LYS A 99 31.51 6.50 10.56
C LYS A 99 32.53 7.53 10.09
N PRO A 100 32.12 8.79 9.84
CA PRO A 100 33.01 9.86 9.37
C PRO A 100 34.02 10.28 10.43
N ARG A 101 35.21 9.72 10.40
CA ARG A 101 36.21 9.84 11.45
C ARG A 101 36.55 11.30 11.76
N VAL A 102 36.86 12.09 10.73
CA VAL A 102 37.33 13.48 10.92
C VAL A 102 36.22 14.37 11.49
N ARG A 103 34.98 14.25 11.02
CA ARG A 103 33.85 15.04 11.57
C ARG A 103 33.52 14.64 12.98
N MET A 104 33.60 13.34 13.34
CA MET A 104 33.36 12.87 14.71
C MET A 104 34.50 13.27 15.68
N GLU A 105 35.74 13.41 15.18
CA GLU A 105 36.86 13.95 16.00
C GLU A 105 36.64 15.44 16.28
N MET A 106 36.15 16.22 15.30
CA MET A 106 35.82 17.65 15.48
C MET A 106 34.55 17.89 16.31
N LEU A 107 33.52 17.09 16.08
CA LEU A 107 32.21 17.21 16.72
C LEU A 107 31.72 15.80 17.12
N PRO A 108 32.01 15.32 18.36
CA PRO A 108 31.63 13.97 18.79
C PRO A 108 30.11 13.65 18.71
N GLN A 109 29.28 14.70 18.72
CA GLN A 109 27.83 14.58 18.64
C GLN A 109 27.30 14.67 17.20
N TYR A 110 28.18 14.71 16.18
CA TYR A 110 27.80 14.77 14.78
C TYR A 110 26.89 13.58 14.42
N LYS A 111 25.71 13.86 13.86
CA LYS A 111 24.68 12.87 13.48
C LYS A 111 24.24 11.92 14.61
N ALA A 112 24.54 12.21 15.89
CA ALA A 112 24.26 11.30 17.01
C ALA A 112 22.77 11.05 17.27
N GLN A 113 21.91 11.93 16.84
CA GLN A 113 20.45 11.81 16.98
C GLN A 113 19.76 11.09 15.83
N ARG A 114 20.48 10.71 14.76
CA ARG A 114 19.90 9.94 13.66
C ARG A 114 19.53 8.54 14.15
N PRO A 115 18.29 8.08 13.91
CA PRO A 115 17.91 6.70 14.23
C PRO A 115 18.78 5.70 13.45
N PRO A 116 18.99 4.50 13.96
CA PRO A 116 19.67 3.44 13.20
C PRO A 116 18.92 3.15 11.90
N MET A 117 19.67 2.80 10.85
CA MET A 117 19.12 2.42 9.56
C MET A 117 18.14 1.25 9.72
N ASP A 118 17.02 1.30 8.99
CA ASP A 118 16.06 0.20 8.97
C ASP A 118 16.77 -1.10 8.50
N PRO A 119 16.59 -2.23 9.19
CA PRO A 119 17.21 -3.50 8.80
C PRO A 119 16.87 -3.94 7.37
N ILE A 120 15.63 -3.70 6.92
CA ILE A 120 15.17 -4.02 5.57
C ILE A 120 15.93 -3.20 4.51
N LEU A 121 16.18 -1.93 4.78
CA LEU A 121 16.99 -1.10 3.91
C LEU A 121 18.46 -1.52 3.93
N HIS A 122 18.99 -1.82 5.12
CA HIS A 122 20.39 -2.23 5.29
C HIS A 122 20.73 -3.48 4.47
N GLU A 123 19.81 -4.45 4.38
CA GLU A 123 20.00 -5.68 3.60
C GLU A 123 20.08 -5.41 2.07
N GLN A 124 19.53 -4.31 1.58
CA GLN A 124 19.52 -3.97 0.16
C GLN A 124 20.80 -3.26 -0.32
N PHE A 125 21.59 -2.65 0.56
CA PHE A 125 22.85 -1.98 0.17
C PHE A 125 23.89 -2.89 -0.50
N PRO A 126 24.19 -4.10 0.03
CA PRO A 126 25.08 -5.02 -0.67
C PRO A 126 24.56 -5.43 -2.05
N MET A 127 23.24 -5.60 -2.18
CA MET A 127 22.61 -6.05 -3.43
C MET A 127 22.66 -4.98 -4.50
N VAL A 128 22.36 -3.71 -4.18
CA VAL A 128 22.45 -2.61 -5.16
C VAL A 128 23.89 -2.37 -5.60
N LYS A 129 24.86 -2.46 -4.69
CA LYS A 129 26.27 -2.32 -5.04
C LYS A 129 26.75 -3.43 -5.98
N GLU A 130 26.27 -4.66 -5.78
CA GLU A 130 26.58 -5.77 -6.67
C GLU A 130 25.92 -5.58 -8.03
N LEU A 131 24.64 -5.18 -8.06
CA LEU A 131 23.94 -4.86 -9.30
C LEU A 131 24.66 -3.77 -10.12
N LEU A 132 25.12 -2.69 -9.48
CA LEU A 132 25.88 -1.62 -10.12
C LEU A 132 27.19 -2.14 -10.74
N ARG A 133 27.91 -3.05 -10.05
CA ARG A 133 29.11 -3.67 -10.60
C ARG A 133 28.81 -4.55 -11.82
N GLN A 134 27.68 -5.28 -11.78
CA GLN A 134 27.20 -6.08 -12.91
C GLN A 134 26.76 -5.21 -14.10
N MET A 135 26.37 -3.96 -13.82
CA MET A 135 26.09 -2.93 -14.82
C MET A 135 27.36 -2.15 -15.25
N ASP A 136 28.55 -2.59 -14.85
CA ASP A 136 29.83 -1.94 -15.10
C ASP A 136 29.90 -0.47 -14.62
N VAL A 137 29.16 -0.17 -13.54
CA VAL A 137 29.17 1.14 -12.89
C VAL A 137 30.16 1.12 -11.72
N PRO A 138 31.20 1.96 -11.73
CA PRO A 138 32.13 2.06 -10.60
C PRO A 138 31.41 2.42 -9.29
N VAL A 139 31.62 1.58 -8.27
CA VAL A 139 31.14 1.79 -6.92
C VAL A 139 32.29 2.22 -6.03
N VAL A 140 32.24 3.44 -5.52
CA VAL A 140 33.29 4.04 -4.69
C VAL A 140 32.83 4.14 -3.25
N GLU A 141 33.62 3.59 -2.32
CA GLU A 141 33.39 3.72 -0.89
C GLU A 141 34.73 3.76 -0.16
N LEU A 142 34.85 4.58 0.87
CA LEU A 142 36.08 4.76 1.62
C LEU A 142 35.82 4.77 3.13
N GLU A 143 36.47 3.89 3.87
CA GLU A 143 36.21 3.79 5.32
C GLU A 143 36.66 5.04 6.08
N GLY A 144 35.78 5.58 6.91
CA GLY A 144 35.99 6.79 7.69
C GLY A 144 35.73 8.10 6.94
N TRP A 145 35.24 8.03 5.70
CA TRP A 145 34.80 9.14 4.87
C TRP A 145 33.31 9.04 4.57
N GLU A 146 32.67 10.17 4.33
CA GLU A 146 31.27 10.21 3.86
C GLU A 146 31.21 10.17 2.33
N GLY A 147 30.09 9.71 1.80
CA GLY A 147 29.79 9.77 0.37
C GLY A 147 29.93 11.19 -0.19
N ASP A 148 29.52 12.19 0.59
CA ASP A 148 29.61 13.61 0.22
C ASP A 148 31.07 14.06 -0.05
N ASP A 149 32.03 13.58 0.74
CA ASP A 149 33.46 13.89 0.54
C ASP A 149 34.01 13.17 -0.71
N ILE A 150 33.51 11.97 -1.00
CA ILE A 150 33.84 11.24 -2.23
C ILE A 150 33.29 12.00 -3.45
N LEU A 151 32.00 12.44 -3.40
CA LEU A 151 31.39 13.26 -4.43
C LEU A 151 32.18 14.55 -4.65
N GLY A 152 32.54 15.25 -3.56
CA GLY A 152 33.34 16.48 -3.62
C GLY A 152 34.70 16.27 -4.23
N THR A 153 35.37 15.16 -3.90
CA THR A 153 36.68 14.82 -4.46
C THR A 153 36.60 14.50 -5.96
N LEU A 154 35.58 13.73 -6.37
CA LEU A 154 35.36 13.40 -7.78
C LEU A 154 34.95 14.63 -8.58
N ALA A 155 34.10 15.52 -8.04
CA ALA A 155 33.73 16.78 -8.66
C ALA A 155 34.96 17.64 -8.96
N ARG A 156 35.83 17.82 -7.95
CA ARG A 156 37.06 18.62 -8.10
C ARG A 156 38.03 18.02 -9.12
N ARG A 157 38.30 16.72 -9.02
CA ARG A 157 39.16 16.01 -9.96
C ARG A 157 38.63 16.06 -11.39
N GLY A 158 37.28 15.93 -11.55
CA GLY A 158 36.65 15.99 -12.86
C GLY A 158 36.73 17.37 -13.49
N GLU A 159 36.44 18.42 -12.73
CA GLU A 159 36.56 19.81 -13.18
C GLU A 159 38.00 20.13 -13.59
N ASP A 160 39.01 19.75 -12.76
CA ASP A 160 40.43 19.94 -13.03
C ASP A 160 40.89 19.14 -14.25
N ALA A 161 40.31 17.98 -14.55
CA ALA A 161 40.55 17.16 -15.72
C ALA A 161 39.77 17.60 -16.99
N GLY A 162 38.94 18.62 -16.90
CA GLY A 162 38.21 19.19 -18.04
C GLY A 162 36.89 18.49 -18.36
N TYR A 163 36.28 17.78 -17.41
CA TYR A 163 34.94 17.22 -17.51
C TYR A 163 33.85 18.20 -17.00
N ASP A 164 32.63 18.03 -17.49
CA ASP A 164 31.43 18.60 -16.84
C ASP A 164 30.88 17.55 -15.85
N MET A 165 30.64 17.97 -14.60
CA MET A 165 30.26 17.06 -13.53
C MET A 165 28.84 17.28 -13.12
N LEU A 166 28.06 16.17 -13.03
CA LEU A 166 26.67 16.15 -12.50
C LEU A 166 26.64 15.40 -11.18
N LEU A 167 26.49 16.09 -10.06
CA LEU A 167 26.36 15.50 -8.75
C LEU A 167 24.87 15.23 -8.45
N VAL A 168 24.52 13.96 -8.33
CA VAL A 168 23.12 13.54 -8.15
C VAL A 168 22.89 13.20 -6.71
N THR A 169 22.25 14.11 -5.96
CA THR A 169 21.98 13.95 -4.52
C THR A 169 20.80 14.80 -4.06
N GLY A 170 20.17 14.39 -2.97
CA GLY A 170 19.15 15.19 -2.26
C GLY A 170 19.74 16.16 -1.25
N ASP A 171 21.04 16.10 -0.98
CA ASP A 171 21.68 16.90 0.06
C ASP A 171 22.03 18.31 -0.42
N ARG A 172 21.57 19.31 0.37
CA ARG A 172 21.80 20.73 0.07
C ARG A 172 23.21 21.20 0.40
N ASP A 173 23.94 20.45 1.21
CA ASP A 173 25.31 20.78 1.56
C ASP A 173 26.22 20.70 0.34
N MET A 174 25.84 19.87 -0.64
CA MET A 174 26.53 19.74 -1.93
C MET A 174 26.48 21.00 -2.78
N TYR A 175 25.58 21.95 -2.50
CA TYR A 175 25.52 23.22 -3.27
C TYR A 175 26.77 24.08 -3.14
N GLN A 176 27.62 23.84 -2.13
CA GLN A 176 28.93 24.48 -1.99
C GLN A 176 29.89 24.11 -3.11
N LEU A 177 29.65 22.97 -3.81
CA LEU A 177 30.53 22.47 -4.88
C LEU A 177 30.15 22.98 -6.27
N VAL A 178 29.03 23.67 -6.40
CA VAL A 178 28.49 24.14 -7.69
C VAL A 178 29.44 25.19 -8.30
N THR A 179 29.77 24.96 -9.57
CA THR A 179 30.56 25.87 -10.42
C THR A 179 29.99 25.91 -11.84
N ASP A 180 30.62 26.60 -12.77
CA ASP A 180 30.21 26.60 -14.18
C ASP A 180 30.31 25.20 -14.83
N HIS A 181 31.08 24.28 -14.23
CA HIS A 181 31.36 22.93 -14.72
C HIS A 181 30.88 21.82 -13.75
N VAL A 182 30.41 22.18 -12.59
CA VAL A 182 29.88 21.24 -11.58
C VAL A 182 28.46 21.65 -11.23
N ASN A 183 27.49 20.85 -11.62
CA ASN A 183 26.08 21.09 -11.30
C ASN A 183 25.56 20.02 -10.33
N VAL A 184 24.63 20.40 -9.44
CA VAL A 184 23.95 19.45 -8.55
C VAL A 184 22.55 19.19 -9.08
N VAL A 185 22.23 17.92 -9.34
CA VAL A 185 20.90 17.44 -9.71
C VAL A 185 20.17 17.02 -8.44
N SER A 186 19.26 17.88 -8.00
CA SER A 186 18.45 17.67 -6.80
C SER A 186 17.05 17.21 -7.16
N THR A 187 16.58 16.15 -6.53
CA THR A 187 15.24 15.57 -6.74
C THR A 187 14.27 16.11 -5.68
N ARG A 188 13.11 16.71 -6.03
CA ARG A 188 12.16 17.35 -5.08
C ARG A 188 11.02 16.45 -4.62
N LYS A 189 10.17 15.96 -5.52
CA LYS A 189 9.04 15.07 -5.21
C LYS A 189 8.99 13.94 -6.22
N GLY A 190 8.95 12.70 -5.73
CA GLY A 190 8.94 11.53 -6.61
C GLY A 190 10.24 11.39 -7.41
N VAL A 191 10.16 10.62 -8.49
CA VAL A 191 11.31 10.26 -9.35
C VAL A 191 11.47 11.22 -10.55
N SER A 192 10.42 12.00 -10.86
CA SER A 192 10.31 12.82 -12.07
C SER A 192 10.72 14.28 -11.93
N ASP A 193 10.61 14.87 -10.72
CA ASP A 193 10.88 16.30 -10.53
C ASP A 193 12.34 16.55 -10.11
N VAL A 194 13.20 16.84 -11.08
CA VAL A 194 14.64 17.12 -10.88
C VAL A 194 14.95 18.59 -11.15
N ASN A 195 15.58 19.26 -10.19
CA ASN A 195 16.13 20.62 -10.34
C ASN A 195 17.64 20.54 -10.55
N ILE A 196 18.13 21.28 -11.55
CA ILE A 196 19.56 21.48 -11.73
C ILE A 196 19.95 22.76 -10.97
N MET A 197 20.88 22.59 -10.03
CA MET A 197 21.43 23.71 -9.26
C MET A 197 22.67 24.23 -9.95
N THR A 198 22.58 25.44 -10.49
CA THR A 198 23.66 26.22 -11.08
C THR A 198 24.13 27.29 -10.09
N PRO A 199 25.25 27.98 -10.33
CA PRO A 199 25.66 29.09 -9.45
C PRO A 199 24.58 30.12 -9.21
N GLU A 200 23.79 30.49 -10.24
CA GLU A 200 22.70 31.46 -10.13
C GLU A 200 21.55 30.90 -9.28
N SER A 201 21.17 29.63 -9.46
CA SER A 201 20.09 29.06 -8.69
C SER A 201 20.45 28.85 -7.22
N VAL A 202 21.73 28.66 -6.87
CA VAL A 202 22.20 28.62 -5.48
C VAL A 202 22.15 30.02 -4.87
N ASP A 203 22.63 31.03 -5.61
CA ASP A 203 22.56 32.45 -5.20
C ASP A 203 21.13 32.89 -4.90
N ASP A 204 20.21 32.59 -5.80
CA ASP A 204 18.77 32.88 -5.62
C ASP A 204 18.19 32.15 -4.40
N LEU A 205 18.52 30.85 -4.23
CA LEU A 205 18.01 30.05 -3.12
C LEU A 205 18.43 30.58 -1.74
N TYR A 206 19.70 31.02 -1.65
CA TYR A 206 20.29 31.53 -0.42
C TYR A 206 20.33 33.07 -0.35
N HIS A 207 19.59 33.77 -1.23
CA HIS A 207 19.38 35.21 -1.23
C HIS A 207 20.69 36.01 -1.29
N GLY A 208 21.56 35.71 -2.26
CA GLY A 208 22.81 36.40 -2.53
C GLY A 208 24.05 35.71 -1.95
N VAL A 209 23.91 34.46 -1.46
CA VAL A 209 25.06 33.66 -0.99
C VAL A 209 25.51 32.73 -2.12
N THR A 210 26.69 32.99 -2.65
CA THR A 210 27.27 32.16 -3.71
C THR A 210 27.68 30.77 -3.22
N PRO A 211 27.83 29.77 -4.11
CA PRO A 211 28.19 28.40 -3.71
C PRO A 211 29.40 28.33 -2.75
N LYS A 212 30.46 29.06 -3.00
CA LYS A 212 31.68 29.08 -2.16
C LYS A 212 31.44 29.52 -0.72
N LEU A 213 30.36 30.28 -0.46
CA LEU A 213 29.99 30.82 0.85
C LEU A 213 28.94 29.98 1.58
N VAL A 214 28.48 28.89 0.98
CA VAL A 214 27.53 27.97 1.62
C VAL A 214 28.07 27.38 2.92
N PRO A 215 29.32 26.99 3.07
CA PRO A 215 29.90 26.60 4.37
C PRO A 215 29.83 27.70 5.44
N ASP A 216 30.10 28.96 5.05
CA ASP A 216 30.01 30.15 5.91
C ASP A 216 28.57 30.38 6.37
N PHE A 217 27.59 30.20 5.47
CA PHE A 217 26.17 30.25 5.80
C PHE A 217 25.78 29.21 6.84
N TYR A 218 26.25 27.95 6.70
CA TYR A 218 26.03 26.90 7.71
C TYR A 218 26.81 27.16 8.98
N GLY A 219 27.95 27.83 8.91
CA GLY A 219 28.69 28.30 10.08
C GLY A 219 27.82 29.16 11.01
N LEU A 220 27.05 30.08 10.42
CA LEU A 220 26.13 30.94 11.16
C LEU A 220 24.81 30.27 11.54
N LYS A 221 24.18 29.59 10.58
CA LYS A 221 22.84 28.99 10.73
C LYS A 221 22.89 27.68 11.53
N GLY A 222 23.97 26.90 11.45
CA GLY A 222 24.03 25.53 11.90
C GLY A 222 23.22 24.56 11.05
N ASP A 223 23.19 23.27 11.43
CA ASP A 223 22.29 22.27 10.89
C ASP A 223 21.78 21.31 11.99
N THR A 224 20.47 21.37 12.21
CA THR A 224 19.83 20.52 13.23
C THR A 224 19.75 19.06 12.82
N SER A 225 19.74 18.76 11.50
CA SER A 225 19.69 17.37 11.01
C SER A 225 21.00 16.64 11.26
N ASP A 226 22.12 17.34 11.23
CA ASP A 226 23.45 16.82 11.46
C ASP A 226 24.05 17.18 12.81
N ASN A 227 23.24 17.82 13.66
CA ASN A 227 23.61 18.27 14.99
C ASN A 227 24.78 19.29 14.98
N ILE A 228 24.81 20.14 13.94
CA ILE A 228 25.79 21.25 13.81
C ILE A 228 25.21 22.49 14.51
N PRO A 229 25.89 23.07 15.53
CA PRO A 229 25.31 24.03 16.45
C PRO A 229 24.95 25.40 15.80
N GLY A 230 25.82 25.96 14.96
CA GLY A 230 25.67 27.33 14.47
C GLY A 230 25.65 28.39 15.56
N VAL A 231 25.11 29.56 15.27
CA VAL A 231 24.95 30.66 16.22
C VAL A 231 23.47 30.73 16.67
N PRO A 232 23.14 30.55 17.97
CA PRO A 232 21.77 30.60 18.45
C PRO A 232 21.05 31.91 18.09
N GLY A 233 19.84 31.77 17.48
CA GLY A 233 19.02 32.91 17.07
C GLY A 233 19.37 33.51 15.71
N ILE A 234 20.35 32.97 14.98
CA ILE A 234 20.67 33.27 13.59
C ILE A 234 20.07 32.16 12.71
N GLY A 235 18.88 32.42 12.17
CA GLY A 235 18.24 31.53 11.18
C GLY A 235 18.63 31.87 9.74
N PRO A 236 18.12 31.12 8.74
CA PRO A 236 18.55 31.22 7.34
C PRO A 236 18.61 32.66 6.79
N LYS A 237 17.52 33.43 6.90
CA LYS A 237 17.46 34.80 6.38
C LYS A 237 18.48 35.74 6.99
N LYS A 238 18.78 35.57 8.29
CA LYS A 238 19.77 36.39 8.99
C LYS A 238 21.20 35.99 8.60
N ALA A 239 21.46 34.69 8.45
CA ALA A 239 22.74 34.19 8.01
C ALA A 239 23.06 34.72 6.60
N SER A 240 22.14 34.59 5.64
CA SER A 240 22.32 35.15 4.30
C SER A 240 22.58 36.65 4.34
N ALA A 241 21.77 37.44 5.10
CA ALA A 241 21.95 38.88 5.17
C ALA A 241 23.31 39.30 5.77
N LEU A 242 23.86 38.55 6.74
CA LEU A 242 25.17 38.81 7.29
C LEU A 242 26.29 38.48 6.29
N ILE A 243 26.22 37.33 5.63
CA ILE A 243 27.21 36.93 4.62
C ILE A 243 27.23 37.89 3.44
N VAL A 244 26.06 38.23 2.90
CA VAL A 244 25.96 39.19 1.80
C VAL A 244 26.48 40.57 2.19
N LYS A 245 26.21 41.04 3.43
CA LYS A 245 26.67 42.34 3.89
C LYS A 245 28.18 42.43 4.08
N TYR A 246 28.81 41.40 4.67
CA TYR A 246 30.20 41.43 5.08
C TYR A 246 31.12 40.62 4.18
N GLY A 247 30.61 39.73 3.33
CA GLY A 247 31.31 38.97 2.32
C GLY A 247 31.71 37.55 2.73
N SER A 248 31.99 37.26 4.01
CA SER A 248 32.37 35.95 4.51
C SER A 248 32.08 35.81 6.01
N LEU A 249 32.12 34.59 6.55
CA LEU A 249 32.02 34.38 7.99
C LEU A 249 33.17 35.05 8.76
N ASP A 250 34.35 35.03 8.24
CA ASP A 250 35.51 35.69 8.87
C ASP A 250 35.30 37.21 8.96
N GLU A 251 34.76 37.81 7.92
CA GLU A 251 34.41 39.26 7.93
C GLU A 251 33.20 39.52 8.83
N VAL A 252 32.22 38.64 8.89
CA VAL A 252 31.11 38.75 9.86
C VAL A 252 31.61 38.74 11.28
N ILE A 253 32.58 37.90 11.60
CA ILE A 253 33.21 37.81 12.92
C ILE A 253 34.05 39.06 13.20
N ALA A 254 34.86 39.52 12.23
CA ALA A 254 35.66 40.73 12.37
C ALA A 254 34.79 42.00 12.65
N HIS A 255 33.57 42.01 12.13
CA HIS A 255 32.63 43.13 12.32
C HIS A 255 31.51 42.81 13.32
N ALA A 256 31.71 41.77 14.22
CA ALA A 256 30.71 41.31 15.17
C ALA A 256 30.23 42.42 16.14
N ASP A 257 31.07 43.46 16.42
CA ASP A 257 30.71 44.58 17.25
C ASP A 257 29.75 45.58 16.56
N GLU A 258 29.70 45.60 15.24
CA GLU A 258 28.74 46.39 14.47
C GLU A 258 27.34 45.78 14.46
N VAL A 259 27.22 44.50 14.74
CA VAL A 259 25.94 43.77 14.77
C VAL A 259 25.22 44.07 16.08
N LYS A 260 24.13 44.85 15.99
CA LYS A 260 23.40 45.36 17.16
C LYS A 260 22.42 44.36 17.76
N GLY A 261 22.16 44.53 19.08
CA GLY A 261 21.12 43.81 19.82
C GLY A 261 21.47 42.36 20.08
N LYS A 262 20.45 41.54 20.44
CA LYS A 262 20.59 40.13 20.82
C LYS A 262 21.33 39.25 19.79
N MET A 263 21.23 39.60 18.50
CA MET A 263 21.91 38.88 17.45
C MET A 263 23.44 39.08 17.52
N GLY A 264 23.90 40.33 17.73
CA GLY A 264 25.33 40.59 17.91
C GLY A 264 25.89 40.05 19.21
N GLU A 265 25.10 40.11 20.30
CA GLU A 265 25.47 39.45 21.56
C GLU A 265 25.66 37.94 21.39
N SER A 266 24.70 37.27 20.70
CA SER A 266 24.79 35.83 20.41
C SER A 266 25.96 35.50 19.51
N LEU A 267 26.19 36.31 18.45
CA LEU A 267 27.33 36.11 17.53
C LEU A 267 28.65 36.14 18.28
N ARG A 268 28.90 37.20 19.10
CA ARG A 268 30.16 37.31 19.87
C ARG A 268 30.35 36.18 20.89
N ALA A 269 29.24 35.68 21.47
CA ALA A 269 29.31 34.60 22.45
C ALA A 269 29.57 33.22 21.84
N HIS A 270 29.31 33.03 20.51
CA HIS A 270 29.37 31.74 19.84
C HIS A 270 30.26 31.76 18.59
N ILE A 271 31.33 32.55 18.60
CA ILE A 271 32.29 32.60 17.49
C ILE A 271 32.92 31.25 17.23
N ASP A 272 33.36 30.57 18.29
CA ASP A 272 33.98 29.25 18.20
C ASP A 272 33.01 28.22 17.63
N ASP A 273 31.73 28.28 18.03
CA ASP A 273 30.67 27.41 17.47
C ASP A 273 30.44 27.67 15.98
N ALA A 274 30.47 28.94 15.55
CA ALA A 274 30.33 29.31 14.14
C ALA A 274 31.49 28.78 13.30
N LEU A 275 32.72 28.95 13.77
CA LEU A 275 33.93 28.45 13.10
C LEU A 275 33.97 26.93 13.04
N LEU A 276 33.60 26.25 14.14
CA LEU A 276 33.47 24.81 14.19
C LEU A 276 32.40 24.34 13.20
N SER A 277 31.22 24.96 13.22
CA SER A 277 30.10 24.61 12.34
C SER A 277 30.47 24.75 10.87
N ARG A 278 31.16 25.84 10.47
CA ARG A 278 31.69 26.00 9.10
C ARG A 278 32.62 24.85 8.74
N LYS A 279 33.57 24.51 9.63
CA LYS A 279 34.56 23.46 9.39
C LYS A 279 33.94 22.07 9.25
N VAL A 280 32.90 21.76 10.05
CA VAL A 280 32.16 20.49 9.99
C VAL A 280 31.26 20.43 8.74
N ALA A 281 30.61 21.54 8.34
CA ALA A 281 29.77 21.61 7.17
C ALA A 281 30.55 21.64 5.83
N GLN A 282 31.83 21.89 5.87
CA GLN A 282 32.67 21.94 4.68
C GLN A 282 32.93 20.51 4.14
N ILE A 283 32.57 20.30 2.86
CA ILE A 283 32.83 19.05 2.15
C ILE A 283 34.33 19.02 1.77
N ARG A 284 34.92 17.89 2.04
CA ARG A 284 36.32 17.64 1.70
C ARG A 284 36.45 17.18 0.25
N THR A 285 37.54 17.63 -0.43
CA THR A 285 37.80 17.33 -1.83
C THR A 285 39.15 16.63 -2.03
N ASP A 286 39.65 16.02 -0.94
CA ASP A 286 40.99 15.41 -0.85
C ASP A 286 40.94 13.91 -0.44
N ALA A 287 39.78 13.24 -0.62
CA ALA A 287 39.65 11.82 -0.29
C ALA A 287 40.62 10.97 -1.12
N PRO A 288 41.39 10.05 -0.50
CA PRO A 288 42.33 9.19 -1.19
C PRO A 288 41.62 8.03 -1.90
N ILE A 289 40.82 8.37 -2.91
CA ILE A 289 40.09 7.42 -3.75
C ILE A 289 40.92 7.02 -4.97
N ASP A 290 40.90 5.74 -5.32
CA ASP A 290 41.56 5.14 -6.46
C ASP A 290 40.55 4.88 -7.59
N VAL A 291 40.20 5.94 -8.33
CA VAL A 291 39.28 5.86 -9.49
C VAL A 291 39.83 6.76 -10.59
N ASP A 292 40.00 6.20 -11.79
CA ASP A 292 40.29 6.96 -12.99
C ASP A 292 38.98 7.40 -13.66
N LEU A 293 38.78 8.70 -13.79
CA LEU A 293 37.61 9.27 -14.44
C LEU A 293 37.55 8.97 -15.95
N ALA A 294 38.69 8.68 -16.57
CA ALA A 294 38.72 8.30 -17.97
C ALA A 294 38.06 6.93 -18.22
N ASP A 295 38.18 6.03 -17.26
CA ASP A 295 37.57 4.69 -17.30
C ASP A 295 36.11 4.66 -16.94
N ALA A 296 35.61 5.70 -16.30
CA ALA A 296 34.19 5.80 -15.95
C ALA A 296 33.30 6.03 -17.17
N ARG A 297 33.11 5.01 -17.98
CA ARG A 297 32.25 5.02 -19.19
C ARG A 297 30.93 4.31 -18.85
N PHE A 298 29.83 4.80 -19.44
CA PHE A 298 28.54 4.17 -19.31
C PHE A 298 27.66 4.54 -20.53
N PRO A 299 26.89 3.60 -21.10
CA PRO A 299 26.83 2.16 -20.74
C PRO A 299 27.96 1.33 -21.42
N THR A 300 28.52 0.36 -20.68
CA THR A 300 29.57 -0.57 -21.17
C THR A 300 29.33 -2.01 -20.74
N PHE A 301 28.22 -2.29 -20.10
CA PHE A 301 27.89 -3.59 -19.50
C PHE A 301 27.60 -4.71 -20.51
N ASP A 302 27.79 -5.98 -20.09
CA ASP A 302 27.33 -7.16 -20.84
C ASP A 302 25.83 -7.36 -20.62
N ALA A 303 25.06 -7.30 -21.72
CA ALA A 303 23.60 -7.43 -21.69
C ALA A 303 23.09 -8.74 -21.05
N ARG A 304 23.85 -9.84 -21.16
CA ARG A 304 23.48 -11.12 -20.55
C ARG A 304 23.64 -11.07 -19.04
N VAL A 305 24.75 -10.53 -18.56
CA VAL A 305 25.01 -10.38 -17.12
C VAL A 305 23.93 -9.51 -16.46
N VAL A 306 23.58 -8.40 -17.10
CA VAL A 306 22.53 -7.50 -16.62
C VAL A 306 21.18 -8.20 -16.63
N ARG A 307 20.82 -8.91 -17.71
CA ARG A 307 19.55 -9.66 -17.79
C ARG A 307 19.41 -10.70 -16.66
N ASP A 308 20.46 -11.48 -16.42
CA ASP A 308 20.46 -12.50 -15.36
C ASP A 308 20.35 -11.84 -13.96
N ALA A 309 21.05 -10.72 -13.74
CA ALA A 309 21.01 -9.98 -12.50
C ALA A 309 19.60 -9.41 -12.20
N PHE A 310 18.98 -8.79 -13.20
CA PHE A 310 17.64 -8.22 -13.06
C PHE A 310 16.55 -9.30 -12.91
N SER A 311 16.71 -10.43 -13.62
CA SER A 311 15.83 -11.61 -13.45
C SER A 311 15.92 -12.17 -12.04
N ALA A 312 17.13 -12.27 -11.47
CA ALA A 312 17.33 -12.72 -10.08
C ALA A 312 16.71 -11.78 -9.05
N LEU A 313 16.54 -10.49 -9.37
CA LEU A 313 15.87 -9.50 -8.55
C LEU A 313 14.35 -9.43 -8.79
N GLY A 314 13.81 -10.13 -9.79
CA GLY A 314 12.39 -10.05 -10.17
C GLY A 314 12.03 -8.78 -10.96
N PHE A 315 13.01 -8.08 -11.57
CA PHE A 315 12.82 -6.79 -12.25
C PHE A 315 12.59 -6.94 -13.77
N THR A 316 11.67 -7.80 -14.17
CA THR A 316 11.44 -8.13 -15.59
C THR A 316 11.12 -6.90 -16.45
N GLY A 317 10.24 -6.00 -15.97
CA GLY A 317 9.88 -4.77 -16.69
C GLY A 317 11.04 -3.77 -16.81
N MET A 318 11.94 -3.72 -15.83
CA MET A 318 13.10 -2.80 -15.81
C MET A 318 14.26 -3.29 -16.70
N THR A 319 14.37 -4.60 -16.93
CA THR A 319 15.48 -5.21 -17.68
C THR A 319 15.63 -4.60 -19.07
N ASN A 320 14.54 -4.55 -19.84
CA ASN A 320 14.59 -4.05 -21.21
C ASN A 320 14.97 -2.57 -21.26
N ARG A 321 14.51 -1.79 -20.30
CA ARG A 321 14.80 -0.37 -20.21
C ARG A 321 16.27 -0.09 -19.91
N VAL A 322 16.89 -0.90 -19.04
CA VAL A 322 18.33 -0.81 -18.77
C VAL A 322 19.14 -1.27 -19.98
N LEU A 323 18.72 -2.35 -20.64
CA LEU A 323 19.40 -2.84 -21.85
C LEU A 323 19.34 -1.83 -23.00
N ALA A 324 18.24 -1.10 -23.15
CA ALA A 324 18.11 -0.04 -24.16
C ALA A 324 19.11 1.12 -23.99
N LEU A 325 19.65 1.33 -22.77
CA LEU A 325 20.72 2.32 -22.56
C LEU A 325 21.99 1.99 -23.35
N ALA A 326 22.25 0.70 -23.63
CA ALA A 326 23.42 0.26 -24.40
C ALA A 326 23.23 0.24 -25.93
N GLY A 327 22.02 0.61 -26.43
CA GLY A 327 21.64 0.63 -27.84
C GLY A 327 20.77 -0.57 -28.24
N ASP A 328 20.08 -0.46 -29.38
CA ASP A 328 19.07 -1.43 -29.85
C ASP A 328 19.64 -2.84 -30.08
N ASP A 329 20.90 -2.99 -30.42
CA ASP A 329 21.56 -4.29 -30.66
C ASP A 329 21.77 -5.11 -29.35
N ALA A 330 21.72 -4.47 -28.19
CA ALA A 330 21.92 -5.13 -26.88
C ALA A 330 20.65 -5.84 -26.36
N ALA A 331 19.47 -5.50 -26.88
CA ALA A 331 18.19 -6.01 -26.40
C ALA A 331 17.96 -7.52 -26.72
N GLY A 332 18.52 -8.07 -27.79
CA GLY A 332 18.46 -9.52 -28.15
C GLY A 332 17.04 -10.11 -28.22
N ASP A 333 16.91 -11.43 -28.39
CA ASP A 333 15.63 -12.17 -28.51
C ASP A 333 14.80 -12.30 -27.19
N ALA A 334 14.91 -11.42 -26.22
CA ALA A 334 14.00 -11.44 -25.07
C ALA A 334 12.61 -10.95 -25.52
N PRO A 335 11.49 -11.56 -25.01
CA PRO A 335 10.16 -11.04 -25.28
C PRO A 335 10.10 -9.59 -24.78
N THR A 336 10.03 -8.65 -25.71
CA THR A 336 9.84 -7.23 -25.43
C THR A 336 8.45 -7.05 -24.80
N LEU A 337 8.41 -6.67 -23.52
CA LEU A 337 7.15 -6.22 -22.94
C LEU A 337 6.68 -4.95 -23.66
N PRO A 338 5.40 -4.80 -23.96
CA PRO A 338 4.89 -3.62 -24.64
C PRO A 338 5.11 -2.35 -23.81
N GLY A 339 5.63 -1.28 -24.44
CA GLY A 339 5.66 0.07 -23.86
C GLY A 339 4.28 0.72 -23.94
N VAL A 340 3.97 1.61 -23.01
CA VAL A 340 2.73 2.39 -23.10
C VAL A 340 2.99 3.62 -23.95
N GLU A 341 2.84 3.45 -25.27
CA GLU A 341 2.82 4.54 -26.24
C GLU A 341 1.37 4.83 -26.61
N LEU A 342 0.92 6.05 -26.34
CA LEU A 342 -0.44 6.44 -26.67
C LEU A 342 -0.56 6.67 -28.17
N GLY A 343 -1.57 6.03 -28.77
CA GLY A 343 -2.03 6.38 -30.11
C GLY A 343 -2.63 7.80 -30.16
N PRO A 344 -3.10 8.24 -31.34
CA PRO A 344 -3.70 9.56 -31.49
C PRO A 344 -4.93 9.70 -30.57
N VAL A 345 -5.14 10.90 -30.02
CA VAL A 345 -6.36 11.23 -29.29
C VAL A 345 -7.48 11.46 -30.30
N LEU A 346 -8.51 10.62 -30.25
CA LEU A 346 -9.67 10.64 -31.12
C LEU A 346 -10.87 11.32 -30.44
N SER A 347 -11.74 11.96 -31.22
CA SER A 347 -12.97 12.59 -30.70
C SER A 347 -14.10 12.54 -31.72
N GLY A 348 -15.36 12.67 -31.26
CA GLY A 348 -16.55 12.71 -32.12
C GLY A 348 -16.68 11.49 -33.02
N GLU A 349 -17.09 11.69 -34.27
CA GLU A 349 -17.32 10.61 -35.24
C GLU A 349 -16.09 9.72 -35.51
N ALA A 350 -14.86 10.27 -35.38
CA ALA A 350 -13.64 9.50 -35.57
C ALA A 350 -13.45 8.47 -34.46
N LEU A 351 -13.74 8.86 -33.19
CA LEU A 351 -13.69 7.96 -32.04
C LEU A 351 -14.80 6.90 -32.14
N GLU A 352 -16.05 7.30 -32.41
CA GLU A 352 -17.17 6.38 -32.48
C GLU A 352 -16.95 5.30 -33.57
N LYS A 353 -16.42 5.73 -34.72
CA LYS A 353 -16.07 4.81 -35.79
C LYS A 353 -14.95 3.87 -35.40
N ALA A 354 -13.87 4.38 -34.84
CA ALA A 354 -12.72 3.55 -34.42
C ALA A 354 -13.13 2.48 -33.39
N LEU A 355 -13.98 2.84 -32.43
CA LEU A 355 -14.47 1.90 -31.41
C LEU A 355 -15.46 0.88 -32.03
N ALA A 356 -16.30 1.30 -32.95
CA ALA A 356 -17.20 0.37 -33.66
C ALA A 356 -16.40 -0.63 -34.52
N ASP A 357 -15.44 -0.15 -35.31
CA ASP A 357 -14.54 -1.00 -36.11
C ASP A 357 -13.79 -2.01 -35.26
N ALA A 358 -13.28 -1.58 -34.06
CA ALA A 358 -12.58 -2.43 -33.12
C ALA A 358 -13.50 -3.50 -32.48
N LEU A 359 -14.74 -3.14 -32.11
CA LEU A 359 -15.75 -4.09 -31.63
C LEU A 359 -16.07 -5.14 -32.69
N ASP A 360 -16.31 -4.72 -33.92
CA ASP A 360 -16.61 -5.63 -35.06
C ASP A 360 -15.42 -6.53 -35.39
N ALA A 361 -14.18 -6.05 -35.24
CA ALA A 361 -12.95 -6.85 -35.39
C ALA A 361 -12.70 -7.81 -34.24
N GLY A 362 -13.40 -7.66 -33.11
CA GLY A 362 -13.18 -8.44 -31.90
C GLY A 362 -11.88 -8.12 -31.20
N GLU A 363 -11.40 -6.88 -31.31
CA GLU A 363 -10.24 -6.37 -30.58
C GLU A 363 -10.54 -6.21 -29.08
N TRP A 364 -9.48 -6.22 -28.26
CA TRP A 364 -9.59 -5.85 -26.85
C TRP A 364 -9.59 -4.33 -26.71
N LEU A 365 -10.64 -3.81 -26.09
CA LEU A 365 -10.72 -2.41 -25.71
C LEU A 365 -10.21 -2.24 -24.27
N GLY A 366 -9.37 -1.23 -24.05
CA GLY A 366 -9.08 -0.74 -22.71
C GLY A 366 -10.11 0.30 -22.33
N ILE A 367 -10.91 0.10 -21.27
CA ILE A 367 -11.96 1.05 -20.85
C ILE A 367 -11.77 1.39 -19.38
N VAL A 368 -11.73 2.68 -19.05
CA VAL A 368 -11.57 3.18 -17.69
C VAL A 368 -12.56 4.31 -17.40
N VAL A 369 -13.26 4.24 -16.28
CA VAL A 369 -14.10 5.34 -15.78
C VAL A 369 -13.19 6.43 -15.22
N ALA A 370 -13.35 7.67 -15.67
CA ALA A 370 -12.61 8.80 -15.15
C ALA A 370 -12.96 9.08 -13.69
N ASP A 371 -12.00 9.59 -12.93
CA ASP A 371 -12.27 10.05 -11.56
C ASP A 371 -13.14 11.31 -11.62
N ALA A 372 -14.16 11.37 -10.75
CA ALA A 372 -14.96 12.57 -10.61
C ALA A 372 -14.06 13.73 -10.15
N PRO A 373 -14.24 14.97 -10.68
CA PRO A 373 -13.46 16.11 -10.25
C PRO A 373 -13.65 16.34 -8.75
N ALA A 374 -12.55 16.63 -8.04
CA ALA A 374 -12.56 16.91 -6.61
C ALA A 374 -13.55 18.05 -6.30
N GLN A 375 -14.44 17.82 -5.38
CA GLN A 375 -15.52 18.64 -4.82
C GLN A 375 -15.58 20.12 -5.27
N GLY A 376 -16.69 20.54 -5.86
CA GLY A 376 -17.00 21.94 -6.11
C GLY A 376 -17.92 22.25 -7.29
N THR A 377 -18.44 21.24 -7.98
CA THR A 377 -19.40 21.48 -9.07
C THR A 377 -20.84 21.51 -8.54
N LEU A 378 -21.60 22.51 -8.97
CA LEU A 378 -23.01 22.73 -8.60
C LEU A 378 -23.97 21.69 -9.22
N PHE A 379 -23.44 20.79 -10.05
CA PHE A 379 -24.14 19.73 -10.79
C PHE A 379 -23.44 18.39 -10.51
N GLU A 380 -24.19 17.31 -10.46
CA GLU A 380 -23.64 15.97 -10.44
C GLU A 380 -22.69 15.78 -11.62
N PRO A 381 -21.46 15.22 -11.39
CA PRO A 381 -20.53 15.01 -12.49
C PRO A 381 -21.11 13.99 -13.45
N GLU A 382 -21.17 14.34 -14.73
CA GLU A 382 -21.56 13.43 -15.79
C GLU A 382 -20.58 12.26 -15.86
N LEU A 383 -21.07 11.04 -16.07
CA LEU A 383 -20.22 9.86 -16.27
C LEU A 383 -19.27 10.11 -17.44
N GLU A 384 -17.98 9.97 -17.22
CA GLU A 384 -16.94 10.02 -18.24
C GLU A 384 -16.16 8.69 -18.28
N VAL A 385 -15.98 8.15 -19.48
CA VAL A 385 -15.11 7.00 -19.73
C VAL A 385 -14.05 7.33 -20.77
N TRP A 386 -12.84 6.81 -20.57
CA TRP A 386 -11.81 6.77 -21.59
C TRP A 386 -11.71 5.36 -22.15
N ALA A 387 -11.68 5.27 -23.48
CA ALA A 387 -11.56 4.03 -24.19
C ALA A 387 -10.34 4.06 -25.12
N SER A 388 -9.63 2.94 -25.19
CA SER A 388 -8.47 2.73 -26.05
C SER A 388 -8.67 1.51 -26.93
N CYS A 389 -8.30 1.64 -28.23
CA CYS A 389 -8.22 0.57 -29.23
C CYS A 389 -6.91 0.75 -30.02
N GLU A 390 -6.62 -0.12 -31.00
CA GLU A 390 -5.42 0.00 -31.85
C GLU A 390 -5.34 1.31 -32.62
N ALA A 391 -6.50 1.90 -32.98
CA ALA A 391 -6.56 3.15 -33.72
C ALA A 391 -6.25 4.40 -32.90
N GLY A 392 -6.39 4.34 -31.57
CA GLY A 392 -6.11 5.44 -30.65
C GLY A 392 -6.98 5.41 -29.39
N VAL A 393 -6.92 6.51 -28.65
CA VAL A 393 -7.60 6.69 -27.35
C VAL A 393 -8.55 7.88 -27.41
N GLY A 394 -9.69 7.81 -26.69
CA GLY A 394 -10.62 8.92 -26.67
C GLY A 394 -11.61 8.85 -25.52
N LYS A 395 -12.32 9.98 -25.30
CA LYS A 395 -13.27 10.17 -24.22
C LYS A 395 -14.71 10.17 -24.74
N LEU A 396 -15.58 9.50 -23.99
CA LEU A 396 -17.03 9.58 -24.12
C LEU A 396 -17.65 10.01 -22.78
N ALA A 397 -18.79 10.69 -22.84
CA ALA A 397 -19.49 11.17 -21.65
C ALA A 397 -20.99 10.84 -21.71
N GLY A 398 -21.66 10.84 -20.57
CA GLY A 398 -23.08 10.64 -20.40
C GLY A 398 -23.62 9.36 -21.05
N ASP A 399 -24.67 9.51 -21.85
CA ASP A 399 -25.32 8.36 -22.53
C ASP A 399 -24.38 7.68 -23.53
N GLY A 400 -23.48 8.44 -24.19
CA GLY A 400 -22.45 7.87 -25.06
C GLY A 400 -21.49 6.95 -24.33
N ALA A 401 -21.08 7.32 -23.12
CA ALA A 401 -20.25 6.50 -22.26
C ALA A 401 -20.96 5.21 -21.82
N ARG A 402 -22.22 5.32 -21.38
CA ARG A 402 -23.05 4.15 -21.00
C ARG A 402 -23.26 3.20 -22.17
N SER A 403 -23.62 3.75 -23.34
CA SER A 403 -23.83 2.96 -24.55
C SER A 403 -22.57 2.22 -25.00
N LEU A 404 -21.39 2.85 -24.91
CA LEU A 404 -20.13 2.17 -25.21
C LEU A 404 -19.88 1.00 -24.25
N VAL A 405 -19.99 1.23 -22.93
CA VAL A 405 -19.74 0.17 -21.92
C VAL A 405 -20.72 -0.99 -22.13
N ALA A 406 -22.01 -0.71 -22.36
CA ALA A 406 -23.01 -1.75 -22.59
C ALA A 406 -22.69 -2.58 -23.84
N ARG A 407 -22.43 -1.94 -25.00
CA ARG A 407 -22.05 -2.63 -26.24
C ARG A 407 -20.75 -3.43 -26.10
N ALA A 408 -19.77 -2.87 -25.40
CA ALA A 408 -18.51 -3.54 -25.17
C ALA A 408 -18.69 -4.80 -24.31
N PHE A 409 -19.54 -4.78 -23.29
CA PHE A 409 -19.89 -5.95 -22.47
C PHE A 409 -20.70 -6.99 -23.24
N GLU A 410 -21.66 -6.56 -24.06
CA GLU A 410 -22.52 -7.45 -24.83
C GLU A 410 -21.79 -8.13 -25.99
N GLN A 411 -20.98 -7.40 -26.75
CA GLN A 411 -20.44 -7.83 -28.03
C GLN A 411 -18.92 -7.87 -28.10
N GLY A 412 -18.24 -7.05 -27.31
CA GLY A 412 -16.81 -6.81 -27.39
C GLY A 412 -15.95 -7.63 -26.45
N LYS A 413 -14.69 -7.22 -26.36
CA LYS A 413 -13.71 -7.69 -25.40
C LYS A 413 -13.16 -6.48 -24.65
N VAL A 414 -13.25 -6.50 -23.33
CA VAL A 414 -12.93 -5.37 -22.46
C VAL A 414 -11.84 -5.76 -21.46
N ALA A 415 -10.79 -4.94 -21.37
CA ALA A 415 -9.82 -4.93 -20.28
C ALA A 415 -9.99 -3.63 -19.48
N SER A 416 -9.95 -3.73 -18.15
CA SER A 416 -10.04 -2.59 -17.26
C SER A 416 -9.29 -2.88 -15.96
N LEU A 417 -8.76 -1.82 -15.36
CA LEU A 417 -8.15 -1.91 -14.03
C LEU A 417 -9.16 -2.16 -12.91
N ASP A 418 -10.44 -1.83 -13.15
CA ASP A 418 -11.56 -2.03 -12.22
C ASP A 418 -12.85 -2.21 -13.02
N VAL A 419 -13.15 -3.46 -13.36
CA VAL A 419 -14.36 -3.83 -14.13
C VAL A 419 -15.62 -3.56 -13.31
N LYS A 420 -15.59 -3.71 -11.99
CA LYS A 420 -16.74 -3.41 -11.13
C LYS A 420 -17.19 -1.95 -11.27
N ARG A 421 -16.24 -1.03 -11.40
CA ARG A 421 -16.53 0.38 -11.64
C ARG A 421 -17.20 0.62 -13.01
N LEU A 422 -16.86 -0.17 -14.02
CA LEU A 422 -17.59 -0.16 -15.31
C LEU A 422 -19.01 -0.72 -15.17
N VAL A 423 -19.20 -1.76 -14.35
CA VAL A 423 -20.55 -2.27 -14.05
C VAL A 423 -21.39 -1.19 -13.38
N HIS A 424 -20.81 -0.42 -12.44
CA HIS A 424 -21.51 0.70 -11.79
C HIS A 424 -21.81 1.88 -12.71
N ALA A 425 -21.13 1.99 -13.85
CA ALA A 425 -21.52 2.95 -14.90
C ALA A 425 -22.90 2.60 -15.51
N LEU A 426 -23.24 1.31 -15.54
CA LEU A 426 -24.53 0.80 -16.03
C LEU A 426 -25.53 0.53 -14.88
N TYR A 427 -25.03 0.06 -13.74
CA TYR A 427 -25.77 -0.20 -12.51
C TYR A 427 -25.23 0.70 -11.39
N PRO A 428 -25.67 1.97 -11.31
CA PRO A 428 -25.22 2.88 -10.26
C PRO A 428 -25.40 2.30 -8.86
N VAL A 429 -24.46 2.54 -7.95
CA VAL A 429 -24.57 2.13 -6.54
C VAL A 429 -25.78 2.81 -5.89
N ASP A 430 -25.99 4.09 -6.21
CA ASP A 430 -27.23 4.78 -5.84
C ASP A 430 -28.42 4.15 -6.57
N SER A 431 -29.23 3.40 -5.81
CA SER A 431 -30.37 2.66 -6.34
C SER A 431 -31.55 3.56 -6.73
N SER A 432 -31.53 4.85 -6.38
CA SER A 432 -32.49 5.85 -6.85
C SER A 432 -32.28 6.21 -8.33
N LEU A 433 -31.04 6.04 -8.83
CA LEU A 433 -30.72 6.23 -10.23
C LEU A 433 -31.13 5.01 -11.08
N PRO A 434 -31.64 5.24 -12.30
CA PRO A 434 -32.07 4.13 -13.15
C PRO A 434 -30.87 3.26 -13.57
N ALA A 435 -31.03 1.95 -13.49
CA ALA A 435 -30.13 1.01 -14.15
C ALA A 435 -30.25 1.16 -15.68
N TYR A 436 -29.19 0.79 -16.39
CA TYR A 436 -29.23 0.65 -17.83
C TYR A 436 -30.24 -0.46 -18.20
N GLU A 437 -31.15 -0.15 -19.07
CA GLU A 437 -32.10 -1.11 -19.63
C GLU A 437 -31.61 -1.52 -21.04
N PRO A 438 -31.30 -2.80 -21.27
CA PRO A 438 -30.95 -3.28 -22.61
C PRO A 438 -32.08 -3.05 -23.61
N GLU A 439 -31.76 -2.98 -24.91
CA GLU A 439 -32.76 -2.89 -25.96
C GLU A 439 -33.76 -4.05 -25.87
N ALA A 440 -35.01 -3.77 -26.23
CA ALA A 440 -36.08 -4.76 -26.15
C ALA A 440 -35.74 -6.03 -26.96
N GLY A 441 -35.66 -7.16 -26.30
CA GLY A 441 -35.30 -8.46 -26.85
C GLY A 441 -33.83 -8.88 -26.65
N SER A 442 -32.98 -8.03 -26.06
CA SER A 442 -31.64 -8.45 -25.63
C SER A 442 -31.76 -9.30 -24.36
N ALA A 443 -31.00 -10.37 -24.30
CA ALA A 443 -30.82 -11.19 -23.09
C ALA A 443 -29.61 -10.73 -22.24
N PHE A 444 -28.99 -9.59 -22.61
CA PHE A 444 -27.82 -9.06 -21.96
C PHE A 444 -28.17 -8.49 -20.57
N ASP A 445 -27.51 -9.03 -19.54
CA ASP A 445 -27.50 -8.46 -18.20
C ASP A 445 -26.11 -7.84 -17.94
N PRO A 446 -25.98 -6.52 -17.78
CA PRO A 446 -24.69 -5.85 -17.54
C PRO A 446 -23.94 -6.36 -16.31
N ALA A 447 -24.62 -7.00 -15.38
CA ALA A 447 -24.00 -7.59 -14.22
C ALA A 447 -23.62 -9.08 -14.42
N GLU A 448 -23.93 -9.67 -15.58
CA GLU A 448 -23.53 -11.01 -16.00
C GLU A 448 -22.31 -10.92 -16.90
N LEU A 449 -21.12 -11.03 -16.29
CA LEU A 449 -19.86 -10.82 -16.98
C LEU A 449 -19.34 -12.13 -17.59
N SER A 450 -19.05 -12.11 -18.88
CA SER A 450 -18.43 -13.24 -19.60
C SER A 450 -16.91 -13.20 -19.40
N ALA A 451 -16.38 -14.10 -18.60
CA ALA A 451 -14.97 -14.14 -18.20
C ALA A 451 -13.97 -14.38 -19.36
N ASP A 452 -14.44 -14.83 -20.53
CA ASP A 452 -13.63 -14.95 -21.75
C ASP A 452 -13.51 -13.65 -22.54
N ARG A 453 -14.36 -12.67 -22.28
CA ARG A 453 -14.42 -11.39 -22.99
C ARG A 453 -14.18 -10.18 -22.09
N ILE A 454 -14.27 -10.33 -20.78
CA ILE A 454 -14.09 -9.24 -19.81
C ILE A 454 -12.96 -9.61 -18.86
N PHE A 455 -12.02 -8.69 -18.68
CA PHE A 455 -10.79 -8.93 -17.91
C PHE A 455 -10.49 -7.77 -16.99
N ASP A 456 -10.35 -8.06 -15.70
CA ASP A 456 -9.95 -7.09 -14.67
C ASP A 456 -8.47 -7.20 -14.40
N ASP A 457 -7.69 -6.21 -14.84
CA ASP A 457 -6.23 -6.18 -14.69
C ASP A 457 -5.81 -6.03 -13.22
N GLY A 458 -6.60 -5.30 -12.42
CA GLY A 458 -6.34 -5.14 -10.99
C GLY A 458 -6.49 -6.45 -10.22
N VAL A 459 -7.55 -7.20 -10.51
CA VAL A 459 -7.79 -8.55 -9.94
C VAL A 459 -6.74 -9.54 -10.43
N ALA A 460 -6.36 -9.49 -11.70
CA ALA A 460 -5.30 -10.35 -12.25
C ALA A 460 -3.95 -10.10 -11.58
N ALA A 461 -3.56 -8.83 -11.45
CA ALA A 461 -2.33 -8.45 -10.77
C ALA A 461 -2.33 -8.82 -9.28
N TYR A 462 -3.49 -8.72 -8.62
CA TYR A 462 -3.67 -9.18 -7.23
C TYR A 462 -3.51 -10.70 -7.09
N LEU A 463 -4.03 -11.49 -8.02
CA LEU A 463 -3.86 -12.95 -7.98
C LEU A 463 -2.39 -13.36 -8.14
N LEU A 464 -1.64 -12.63 -8.97
CA LEU A 464 -0.20 -12.87 -9.19
C LEU A 464 0.65 -12.43 -8.00
N ASP A 465 0.25 -11.38 -7.28
CA ASP A 465 0.93 -10.92 -6.06
C ASP A 465 -0.06 -10.25 -5.09
N SER A 466 -0.67 -11.05 -4.21
CA SER A 466 -1.64 -10.59 -3.20
C SER A 466 -1.03 -9.75 -2.07
N SER A 467 0.29 -9.57 -2.04
CA SER A 467 1.02 -8.79 -1.03
C SER A 467 1.32 -7.36 -1.47
N ALA A 468 1.05 -7.01 -2.71
CA ALA A 468 1.26 -5.66 -3.23
C ALA A 468 0.34 -4.63 -2.55
N GLY A 469 0.86 -3.42 -2.37
CA GLY A 469 0.12 -2.34 -1.70
C GLY A 469 -0.95 -1.69 -2.58
N SER A 470 -0.87 -1.85 -3.91
CA SER A 470 -1.77 -1.27 -4.91
C SER A 470 -1.71 -2.04 -6.23
N TYR A 471 -2.78 -1.93 -7.02
CA TYR A 471 -2.96 -2.58 -8.33
C TYR A 471 -3.45 -1.58 -9.39
N GLY A 472 -3.14 -0.31 -9.22
CA GLY A 472 -3.47 0.74 -10.18
C GLY A 472 -2.59 0.71 -11.44
N ALA A 473 -2.89 1.61 -12.40
CA ALA A 473 -2.21 1.65 -13.70
C ALA A 473 -0.68 1.71 -13.59
N THR A 474 -0.15 2.54 -12.69
CA THR A 474 1.30 2.68 -12.47
C THR A 474 1.93 1.39 -11.96
N ASP A 475 1.24 0.67 -11.04
CA ASP A 475 1.75 -0.58 -10.48
C ASP A 475 1.72 -1.71 -11.51
N VAL A 476 0.64 -1.80 -12.29
CA VAL A 476 0.47 -2.78 -13.36
C VAL A 476 1.50 -2.53 -14.47
N ALA A 477 1.65 -1.28 -14.92
CA ALA A 477 2.64 -0.94 -15.93
C ALA A 477 4.08 -1.22 -15.48
N GLY A 478 4.42 -0.86 -14.24
CA GLY A 478 5.76 -1.08 -13.68
C GLY A 478 6.16 -2.56 -13.54
N ARG A 479 5.17 -3.47 -13.40
CA ARG A 479 5.44 -4.91 -13.21
C ARG A 479 5.28 -5.73 -14.49
N TYR A 480 4.32 -5.36 -15.35
CA TYR A 480 3.89 -6.20 -16.46
C TYR A 480 4.06 -5.55 -17.83
N LEU A 481 4.45 -4.27 -17.89
CA LEU A 481 4.78 -3.55 -19.13
C LEU A 481 6.23 -3.05 -19.11
N SER A 482 6.75 -2.51 -20.21
CA SER A 482 8.17 -2.16 -20.35
C SER A 482 8.58 -0.86 -19.69
N GLY A 483 7.78 -0.25 -18.82
CA GLY A 483 8.22 0.98 -18.20
C GLY A 483 7.18 1.82 -17.48
N GLU A 484 7.50 3.09 -17.34
CA GLU A 484 6.65 4.07 -16.70
C GLU A 484 5.56 4.54 -17.65
N LEU A 485 4.43 4.89 -17.05
CA LEU A 485 3.36 5.54 -17.79
C LEU A 485 3.81 6.94 -18.23
N PRO A 486 3.34 7.43 -19.40
CA PRO A 486 3.53 8.82 -19.80
C PRO A 486 3.02 9.79 -18.72
N GLU A 487 3.62 10.98 -18.60
CA GLU A 487 3.11 12.00 -17.70
C GLU A 487 1.75 12.52 -18.21
N PRO A 488 0.74 12.59 -17.32
CA PRO A 488 -0.58 13.10 -17.71
C PRO A 488 -0.52 14.57 -18.13
N THR A 489 -1.31 14.92 -19.14
CA THR A 489 -1.50 16.29 -19.62
C THR A 489 -2.98 16.65 -19.61
N ASP A 490 -3.34 17.91 -19.88
CA ASP A 490 -4.75 18.33 -20.00
C ASP A 490 -5.47 17.62 -21.17
N GLU A 491 -4.75 17.31 -22.24
CA GLU A 491 -5.32 16.58 -23.41
C GLU A 491 -5.33 15.06 -23.18
N VAL A 492 -4.39 14.54 -22.42
CA VAL A 492 -4.22 13.10 -22.15
C VAL A 492 -4.14 12.90 -20.64
N PRO A 493 -5.26 12.81 -19.93
CA PRO A 493 -5.29 12.61 -18.48
C PRO A 493 -4.89 11.19 -18.10
N ALA A 494 -4.65 10.98 -16.80
CA ALA A 494 -4.27 9.68 -16.24
C ALA A 494 -5.24 8.54 -16.61
N SER A 495 -6.53 8.82 -16.78
CA SER A 495 -7.55 7.85 -17.20
C SER A 495 -7.39 7.38 -18.65
N ALA A 496 -6.95 8.27 -19.56
CA ALA A 496 -6.61 7.89 -20.93
C ALA A 496 -5.40 6.94 -20.98
N ILE A 497 -4.36 7.29 -20.23
CA ILE A 497 -3.14 6.48 -20.08
C ILE A 497 -3.48 5.12 -19.44
N ALA A 498 -4.36 5.10 -18.45
CA ALA A 498 -4.80 3.90 -17.78
C ALA A 498 -5.61 2.97 -18.71
N ALA A 499 -6.43 3.52 -19.61
CA ALA A 499 -7.17 2.74 -20.60
C ALA A 499 -6.22 2.04 -21.59
N GLU A 500 -5.20 2.75 -22.10
CA GLU A 500 -4.20 2.13 -22.97
C GLU A 500 -3.35 1.11 -22.23
N ALA A 501 -2.90 1.42 -21.02
CA ALA A 501 -2.12 0.50 -20.16
C ALA A 501 -2.90 -0.80 -19.91
N SER A 502 -4.20 -0.72 -19.64
CA SER A 502 -5.09 -1.86 -19.46
C SER A 502 -5.14 -2.77 -20.69
N ARG A 503 -5.39 -2.17 -21.87
CA ARG A 503 -5.42 -2.90 -23.14
C ARG A 503 -4.10 -3.67 -23.40
N LEU A 504 -2.96 -3.02 -23.14
CA LEU A 504 -1.63 -3.59 -23.34
C LEU A 504 -1.23 -4.61 -22.27
N ALA A 505 -1.63 -4.42 -21.00
CA ALA A 505 -1.30 -5.32 -19.91
C ALA A 505 -2.07 -6.64 -19.96
N ARG A 506 -3.31 -6.63 -20.47
CA ARG A 506 -4.20 -7.79 -20.51
C ARG A 506 -3.55 -9.07 -21.07
N PRO A 507 -2.92 -9.11 -22.25
CA PRO A 507 -2.32 -10.34 -22.77
C PRO A 507 -1.14 -10.80 -21.91
N VAL A 508 -0.37 -9.89 -21.35
CA VAL A 508 0.77 -10.21 -20.46
C VAL A 508 0.28 -10.80 -19.14
N LEU A 509 -0.76 -10.20 -18.54
CA LEU A 509 -1.36 -10.69 -17.29
C LEU A 509 -2.03 -12.05 -17.48
N ALA A 510 -2.75 -12.25 -18.60
CA ALA A 510 -3.37 -13.53 -18.90
C ALA A 510 -2.34 -14.67 -19.07
N ASP A 511 -1.24 -14.41 -19.80
CA ASP A 511 -0.13 -15.37 -19.94
C ASP A 511 0.57 -15.63 -18.60
N ALA A 512 0.73 -14.59 -17.77
CA ALA A 512 1.29 -14.73 -16.42
C ALA A 512 0.41 -15.60 -15.52
N LEU A 513 -0.93 -15.41 -15.53
CA LEU A 513 -1.88 -16.23 -14.74
C LEU A 513 -1.85 -17.71 -15.16
N GLU A 514 -1.74 -17.99 -16.46
CA GLU A 514 -1.61 -19.37 -16.97
C GLU A 514 -0.30 -20.03 -16.49
N LYS A 515 0.82 -19.31 -16.61
CA LYS A 515 2.13 -19.78 -16.14
C LYS A 515 2.19 -19.96 -14.63
N ASP A 516 1.52 -19.09 -13.90
CA ASP A 516 1.41 -19.16 -12.44
C ASP A 516 0.48 -20.29 -11.99
N GLY A 517 -0.49 -20.71 -12.80
CA GLY A 517 -1.53 -21.69 -12.44
C GLY A 517 -2.73 -21.09 -11.71
N SER A 518 -2.84 -19.78 -11.61
CA SER A 518 -3.95 -19.05 -10.96
C SER A 518 -5.10 -18.67 -11.92
N ALA A 519 -4.97 -18.98 -13.22
CA ALA A 519 -5.99 -18.70 -14.24
C ALA A 519 -7.37 -19.29 -13.89
N ARG A 520 -7.41 -20.52 -13.31
CA ARG A 520 -8.67 -21.12 -12.84
C ARG A 520 -9.36 -20.23 -11.80
N CYS A 521 -8.63 -19.70 -10.83
CA CYS A 521 -9.16 -18.80 -9.80
C CYS A 521 -9.72 -17.51 -10.44
N MET A 522 -8.98 -16.93 -11.40
CA MET A 522 -9.39 -15.76 -12.14
C MET A 522 -10.73 -15.95 -12.86
N TYR A 523 -10.82 -16.99 -13.70
CA TYR A 523 -11.96 -17.15 -14.62
C TYR A 523 -13.16 -17.84 -14.00
N GLN A 524 -12.98 -18.71 -13.00
CA GLN A 524 -14.10 -19.45 -12.38
C GLN A 524 -14.64 -18.79 -11.11
N ILE A 525 -13.84 -17.94 -10.44
CA ILE A 525 -14.22 -17.35 -9.16
C ILE A 525 -14.24 -15.81 -9.25
N GLU A 526 -13.10 -15.17 -9.51
CA GLU A 526 -12.96 -13.73 -9.30
C GLU A 526 -13.73 -12.90 -10.35
N MET A 527 -13.65 -13.27 -11.64
CA MET A 527 -14.35 -12.52 -12.68
C MET A 527 -15.87 -12.64 -12.58
N PRO A 528 -16.49 -13.84 -12.44
CA PRO A 528 -17.92 -13.94 -12.24
C PRO A 528 -18.40 -13.21 -10.97
N LEU A 529 -17.56 -13.18 -9.92
CA LEU A 529 -17.90 -12.53 -8.66
C LEU A 529 -18.03 -11.01 -8.80
N VAL A 530 -17.33 -10.36 -9.74
CA VAL A 530 -17.41 -8.89 -9.94
C VAL A 530 -18.88 -8.44 -10.12
N GLY A 531 -19.65 -9.13 -10.96
CA GLY A 531 -21.05 -8.82 -11.19
C GLY A 531 -21.93 -9.04 -9.96
N VAL A 532 -21.66 -10.10 -9.20
CA VAL A 532 -22.38 -10.39 -7.94
C VAL A 532 -22.14 -9.27 -6.93
N LEU A 533 -20.86 -8.85 -6.75
CA LEU A 533 -20.52 -7.78 -5.82
C LEU A 533 -21.14 -6.44 -6.23
N ALA A 534 -21.15 -6.13 -7.53
CA ALA A 534 -21.78 -4.91 -8.01
C ALA A 534 -23.29 -4.89 -7.71
N ARG A 535 -23.98 -6.03 -7.86
CA ARG A 535 -25.39 -6.14 -7.43
C ARG A 535 -25.57 -5.97 -5.93
N MET A 536 -24.75 -6.62 -5.12
CA MET A 536 -24.82 -6.50 -3.66
C MET A 536 -24.60 -5.05 -3.22
N GLU A 537 -23.60 -4.37 -3.78
CA GLU A 537 -23.33 -2.95 -3.49
C GLU A 537 -24.52 -2.06 -3.85
N ARG A 538 -25.15 -2.27 -5.02
CA ARG A 538 -26.36 -1.53 -5.43
C ARG A 538 -27.57 -1.86 -4.56
N GLN A 539 -27.74 -3.12 -4.14
CA GLN A 539 -28.85 -3.53 -3.29
C GLN A 539 -28.73 -2.95 -1.88
N GLY A 540 -27.52 -2.88 -1.34
CA GLY A 540 -27.28 -2.36 0.01
C GLY A 540 -28.06 -3.06 1.12
N MET A 541 -27.90 -2.61 2.35
CA MET A 541 -28.60 -3.11 3.54
C MET A 541 -29.56 -2.06 4.08
N HIS A 542 -30.82 -2.44 4.32
CA HIS A 542 -31.81 -1.56 4.90
C HIS A 542 -31.48 -1.26 6.38
N VAL A 543 -31.55 0.00 6.79
CA VAL A 543 -31.20 0.47 8.13
C VAL A 543 -32.28 1.36 8.70
N ASP A 544 -32.71 1.10 9.95
CA ASP A 544 -33.60 1.95 10.70
C ASP A 544 -32.84 3.05 11.46
N PRO A 545 -32.90 4.32 10.99
CA PRO A 545 -32.18 5.41 11.64
C PRO A 545 -32.71 5.75 13.04
N ALA A 546 -34.00 5.44 13.33
CA ALA A 546 -34.59 5.71 14.64
C ALA A 546 -34.01 4.78 15.71
N VAL A 547 -33.77 3.52 15.36
CA VAL A 547 -33.12 2.55 16.26
C VAL A 547 -31.66 2.99 16.55
N LEU A 548 -30.91 3.45 15.54
CA LEU A 548 -29.55 3.97 15.74
C LEU A 548 -29.54 5.21 16.66
N ALA A 549 -30.46 6.16 16.42
CA ALA A 549 -30.55 7.38 17.23
C ALA A 549 -30.91 7.09 18.69
N GLN A 550 -31.87 6.18 18.92
CA GLN A 550 -32.26 5.74 20.28
C GLN A 550 -31.06 5.12 21.00
N GLN A 551 -30.37 4.17 20.36
CA GLN A 551 -29.22 3.49 20.96
C GLN A 551 -28.05 4.45 21.20
N SER A 552 -27.84 5.43 20.31
CA SER A 552 -26.83 6.47 20.49
C SER A 552 -27.11 7.32 21.74
N ALA A 553 -28.37 7.70 21.97
CA ALA A 553 -28.75 8.47 23.15
C ALA A 553 -28.56 7.67 24.44
N GLU A 554 -29.04 6.40 24.47
CA GLU A 554 -28.89 5.50 25.63
C GLU A 554 -27.41 5.27 25.96
N LEU A 555 -26.59 4.93 24.94
CA LEU A 555 -25.18 4.66 25.14
C LEU A 555 -24.40 5.92 25.53
N GLY A 556 -24.83 7.10 25.06
CA GLY A 556 -24.28 8.39 25.50
C GLY A 556 -24.43 8.62 26.99
N ALA A 557 -25.61 8.31 27.56
CA ALA A 557 -25.87 8.39 29.01
C ALA A 557 -24.94 7.42 29.78
N ASP A 558 -24.78 6.19 29.29
CA ASP A 558 -23.91 5.19 29.89
C ASP A 558 -22.42 5.59 29.84
N ILE A 559 -21.96 6.22 28.75
CA ILE A 559 -20.61 6.75 28.60
C ILE A 559 -20.35 7.84 29.65
N GLU A 560 -21.27 8.78 29.81
CA GLU A 560 -21.13 9.83 30.83
C GLU A 560 -21.16 9.28 32.26
N ALA A 561 -21.90 8.21 32.51
CA ALA A 561 -21.88 7.51 33.81
C ALA A 561 -20.50 6.82 34.02
N SER A 562 -19.96 6.17 33.01
CA SER A 562 -18.62 5.55 33.05
C SER A 562 -17.53 6.58 33.30
N LYS A 563 -17.57 7.73 32.60
CA LYS A 563 -16.61 8.84 32.83
C LYS A 563 -16.64 9.32 34.27
N ARG A 564 -17.83 9.55 34.84
CA ARG A 564 -17.95 9.99 36.23
C ARG A 564 -17.32 9.01 37.21
N ARG A 565 -17.55 7.69 37.06
CA ARG A 565 -16.93 6.67 37.88
C ARG A 565 -15.41 6.69 37.78
N VAL A 566 -14.87 6.79 36.56
CA VAL A 566 -13.42 6.89 36.35
C VAL A 566 -12.85 8.15 36.99
N PHE A 567 -13.52 9.30 36.91
CA PHE A 567 -13.07 10.56 37.53
C PHE A 567 -13.17 10.55 39.06
N GLU A 568 -14.20 9.92 39.60
CA GLU A 568 -14.35 9.71 41.06
C GLU A 568 -13.18 8.89 41.62
N GLU A 569 -12.81 7.79 40.94
CA GLU A 569 -11.68 6.96 41.36
C GLU A 569 -10.32 7.64 41.11
N ALA A 570 -10.19 8.39 40.00
CA ALA A 570 -9.00 9.16 39.71
C ALA A 570 -8.80 10.40 40.61
N GLY A 571 -9.86 10.85 41.30
CA GLY A 571 -9.86 12.08 42.12
C GLY A 571 -9.81 13.38 41.31
N ARG A 572 -9.86 13.31 40.00
CA ARG A 572 -9.86 14.47 39.08
C ARG A 572 -10.41 14.15 37.69
N GLU A 573 -10.85 15.18 36.98
CA GLU A 573 -11.19 15.06 35.57
C GLU A 573 -9.94 15.08 34.68
N PHE A 574 -9.98 14.31 33.61
CA PHE A 574 -8.94 14.26 32.58
C PHE A 574 -9.49 13.71 31.27
N ASN A 575 -8.73 13.79 30.18
CA ASN A 575 -9.13 13.18 28.91
C ASN A 575 -8.77 11.67 28.90
N ILE A 576 -9.79 10.80 29.08
CA ILE A 576 -9.65 9.33 29.09
C ILE A 576 -9.17 8.80 27.74
N ASP A 577 -9.48 9.49 26.62
CA ASP A 577 -9.05 9.11 25.28
C ASP A 577 -7.61 9.51 24.98
N SER A 578 -6.98 10.33 25.85
CA SER A 578 -5.56 10.65 25.74
C SER A 578 -4.70 9.56 26.37
N PRO A 579 -3.94 8.73 25.61
CA PRO A 579 -3.10 7.68 26.18
C PRO A 579 -2.06 8.21 27.19
N MET A 580 -1.59 9.44 26.98
CA MET A 580 -0.62 10.09 27.88
C MET A 580 -1.26 10.47 29.22
N GLN A 581 -2.45 11.10 29.19
CA GLN A 581 -3.14 11.49 30.43
C GLN A 581 -3.62 10.27 31.21
N LEU A 582 -4.18 9.28 30.50
CA LEU A 582 -4.61 8.01 31.13
C LEU A 582 -3.42 7.28 31.75
N SER A 583 -2.25 7.23 31.07
CA SER A 583 -1.03 6.65 31.65
C SER A 583 -0.62 7.36 32.92
N GLY A 584 -0.63 8.71 32.95
CA GLY A 584 -0.34 9.49 34.16
C GLY A 584 -1.28 9.16 35.31
N VAL A 585 -2.60 9.13 35.03
CA VAL A 585 -3.59 8.79 36.05
C VAL A 585 -3.41 7.38 36.61
N LEU A 586 -3.28 6.37 35.74
CA LEU A 586 -3.18 4.98 36.18
C LEU A 586 -1.87 4.67 36.90
N PHE A 587 -0.74 5.13 36.38
CA PHE A 587 0.57 4.69 36.86
C PHE A 587 1.27 5.69 37.80
N ASP A 588 1.02 7.01 37.61
CA ASP A 588 1.65 8.05 38.46
C ASP A 588 0.70 8.46 39.59
N ASP A 589 -0.60 8.75 39.35
CA ASP A 589 -1.52 9.22 40.37
C ASP A 589 -2.06 8.06 41.25
N LEU A 590 -2.54 6.96 40.63
CA LEU A 590 -3.12 5.80 41.30
C LEU A 590 -2.06 4.73 41.66
N GLY A 591 -0.84 4.84 41.12
CA GLY A 591 0.27 3.97 41.49
C GLY A 591 0.11 2.51 41.08
N LEU A 592 -0.60 2.21 39.95
CA LEU A 592 -0.75 0.84 39.46
C LEU A 592 0.62 0.23 39.08
N PRO A 593 0.82 -1.09 39.24
CA PRO A 593 2.11 -1.73 38.97
C PRO A 593 2.53 -1.59 37.50
N THR A 594 3.78 -1.17 37.31
CA THR A 594 4.42 -0.96 36.01
C THR A 594 5.43 -2.06 35.64
N ALA A 595 5.58 -3.08 36.48
CA ALA A 595 6.53 -4.17 36.27
C ALA A 595 6.19 -4.91 34.94
N GLY A 596 7.15 -4.99 34.04
CA GLY A 596 6.98 -5.62 32.72
C GLY A 596 6.36 -4.72 31.63
N LEU A 597 5.89 -3.52 31.94
CA LEU A 597 5.34 -2.58 30.97
C LEU A 597 6.45 -1.80 30.25
N LYS A 598 6.29 -1.64 28.94
CA LYS A 598 7.19 -0.82 28.12
C LYS A 598 6.69 0.62 28.05
N LYS A 599 7.60 1.57 28.16
CA LYS A 599 7.30 2.97 27.85
C LYS A 599 7.26 3.17 26.33
N THR A 600 6.36 4.03 25.88
CA THR A 600 6.28 4.48 24.49
C THR A 600 7.46 5.39 24.15
N HIS A 601 7.71 5.69 22.89
CA HIS A 601 8.70 6.68 22.44
C HIS A 601 8.51 8.08 23.06
N ARG A 602 7.27 8.40 23.51
CA ARG A 602 6.94 9.66 24.18
C ARG A 602 7.11 9.62 25.70
N GLY A 603 7.66 8.53 26.26
CA GLY A 603 8.07 8.41 27.65
C GLY A 603 6.99 7.96 28.66
N TYR A 604 5.74 7.74 28.25
CA TYR A 604 4.66 7.24 29.11
C TYR A 604 4.44 5.73 28.93
N TYR A 605 3.80 5.06 29.88
CA TYR A 605 3.50 3.63 29.80
C TYR A 605 2.37 3.35 28.82
N SER A 606 2.46 2.22 28.13
CA SER A 606 1.41 1.82 27.17
C SER A 606 0.08 1.55 27.88
N THR A 607 -0.99 2.13 27.34
CA THR A 607 -2.39 1.89 27.75
C THR A 607 -3.19 1.18 26.65
N ASN A 608 -2.52 0.28 25.89
CA ASN A 608 -3.19 -0.54 24.90
C ASN A 608 -4.12 -1.57 25.53
N ALA A 609 -5.04 -2.15 24.73
CA ALA A 609 -6.06 -3.08 25.23
C ALA A 609 -5.44 -4.24 26.03
N LYS A 610 -4.37 -4.85 25.55
CA LYS A 610 -3.72 -5.99 26.21
C LYS A 610 -3.22 -5.65 27.62
N VAL A 611 -2.61 -4.48 27.81
CA VAL A 611 -2.13 -4.00 29.11
C VAL A 611 -3.31 -3.73 30.04
N LEU A 612 -4.35 -3.07 29.52
CA LEU A 612 -5.52 -2.76 30.33
C LEU A 612 -6.32 -4.01 30.70
N GLU A 613 -6.50 -4.99 29.82
CA GLU A 613 -7.18 -6.26 30.08
C GLU A 613 -6.49 -7.08 31.18
N GLU A 614 -5.16 -7.03 31.24
CA GLU A 614 -4.39 -7.69 32.31
C GLU A 614 -4.62 -6.99 33.65
N LEU A 615 -4.59 -5.66 33.68
CA LEU A 615 -4.79 -4.85 34.88
C LEU A 615 -6.26 -4.86 35.35
N ALA A 616 -7.22 -4.90 34.44
CA ALA A 616 -8.66 -4.91 34.75
C ALA A 616 -9.11 -6.09 35.64
N ARG A 617 -8.35 -7.19 35.63
CA ARG A 617 -8.60 -8.36 36.51
C ARG A 617 -8.44 -8.03 38.00
N SER A 618 -7.74 -6.97 38.34
CA SER A 618 -7.37 -6.61 39.72
C SER A 618 -7.73 -5.17 40.07
N TYR A 619 -8.12 -4.32 39.11
CA TYR A 619 -8.36 -2.90 39.33
C TYR A 619 -9.65 -2.45 38.61
N ASP A 620 -10.66 -2.09 39.42
CA ASP A 620 -12.00 -1.73 38.93
C ASP A 620 -11.98 -0.49 38.02
N VAL A 621 -11.13 0.52 38.32
CA VAL A 621 -10.95 1.70 37.47
C VAL A 621 -10.50 1.34 36.04
N VAL A 622 -9.65 0.32 35.90
CA VAL A 622 -9.17 -0.12 34.58
C VAL A 622 -10.28 -0.89 33.85
N ALA A 623 -11.06 -1.69 34.56
CA ALA A 623 -12.25 -2.35 33.98
C ALA A 623 -13.26 -1.31 33.47
N GLU A 624 -13.50 -0.23 34.24
CA GLU A 624 -14.39 0.85 33.84
C GLU A 624 -13.85 1.65 32.63
N VAL A 625 -12.51 1.88 32.57
CA VAL A 625 -11.86 2.50 31.40
C VAL A 625 -12.03 1.62 30.16
N LEU A 626 -11.92 0.29 30.26
CA LEU A 626 -12.17 -0.61 29.14
C LEU A 626 -13.63 -0.57 28.68
N ALA A 627 -14.57 -0.61 29.63
CA ALA A 627 -16.00 -0.49 29.35
C ALA A 627 -16.34 0.87 28.69
N TYR A 628 -15.76 1.97 29.18
CA TYR A 628 -15.87 3.28 28.56
C TYR A 628 -15.38 3.25 27.11
N ARG A 629 -14.19 2.72 26.85
CA ARG A 629 -13.60 2.66 25.50
C ARG A 629 -14.43 1.83 24.53
N GLU A 630 -14.95 0.67 24.96
CA GLU A 630 -15.83 -0.15 24.13
C GLU A 630 -17.10 0.63 23.75
N LYS A 631 -17.77 1.24 24.73
CA LYS A 631 -18.98 2.03 24.50
C LYS A 631 -18.72 3.23 23.59
N ALA A 632 -17.65 3.99 23.85
CA ALA A 632 -17.27 5.16 23.05
C ALA A 632 -16.93 4.77 21.60
N LYS A 633 -16.24 3.66 21.40
CA LYS A 633 -15.93 3.13 20.06
C LYS A 633 -17.18 2.72 19.30
N ILE A 634 -18.10 1.96 19.94
CA ILE A 634 -19.35 1.55 19.30
C ILE A 634 -20.19 2.77 18.93
N LYS A 635 -20.33 3.72 19.84
CA LYS A 635 -21.09 4.95 19.60
C LYS A 635 -20.50 5.74 18.42
N SER A 636 -19.23 6.09 18.47
CA SER A 636 -18.60 6.95 17.45
C SER A 636 -18.45 6.27 16.11
N THR A 637 -18.12 4.96 16.08
CA THR A 637 -17.84 4.24 14.83
C THR A 637 -19.10 3.82 14.10
N TYR A 638 -20.18 3.49 14.84
CA TYR A 638 -21.39 2.94 14.25
C TYR A 638 -22.62 3.82 14.51
N LEU A 639 -23.00 4.08 15.75
CA LEU A 639 -24.29 4.71 16.03
C LEU A 639 -24.36 6.16 15.53
N ASP A 640 -23.26 6.92 15.62
CA ASP A 640 -23.21 8.31 15.18
C ASP A 640 -22.79 8.44 13.70
N ALA A 641 -22.00 7.50 13.19
CA ALA A 641 -21.45 7.59 11.83
C ALA A 641 -22.39 6.99 10.77
N LEU A 642 -23.05 5.86 11.04
CA LEU A 642 -23.89 5.18 10.06
C LEU A 642 -25.10 6.02 9.57
N PRO A 643 -25.77 6.83 10.40
CA PRO A 643 -26.89 7.66 9.91
C PRO A 643 -26.56 8.59 8.74
N ALA A 644 -25.32 9.09 8.69
CA ALA A 644 -24.85 9.96 7.60
C ALA A 644 -24.54 9.19 6.29
N LEU A 645 -24.55 7.87 6.33
CA LEU A 645 -24.26 7.00 5.21
C LEU A 645 -25.52 6.29 4.67
N ILE A 646 -26.68 6.56 5.26
CA ILE A 646 -27.96 6.04 4.76
C ILE A 646 -28.33 6.85 3.51
N ALA A 647 -28.47 6.18 2.40
CA ALA A 647 -28.90 6.79 1.14
C ALA A 647 -30.41 7.08 1.14
N ASP A 648 -30.91 7.75 0.09
CA ASP A 648 -32.32 8.16 -0.04
C ASP A 648 -33.29 6.98 -0.07
N ASP A 649 -32.84 5.80 -0.46
CA ASP A 649 -33.61 4.54 -0.43
C ASP A 649 -33.69 3.87 0.97
N GLY A 650 -33.10 4.48 1.99
CA GLY A 650 -33.06 3.96 3.36
C GLY A 650 -32.03 2.84 3.58
N ARG A 651 -31.06 2.71 2.71
CA ARG A 651 -30.04 1.65 2.74
C ARG A 651 -28.63 2.19 2.90
N ILE A 652 -27.76 1.35 3.38
CA ILE A 652 -26.31 1.59 3.39
C ILE A 652 -25.67 0.71 2.32
N HIS A 653 -24.93 1.35 1.41
CA HIS A 653 -24.21 0.72 0.31
C HIS A 653 -22.73 0.64 0.67
N THR A 654 -22.30 -0.52 1.16
CA THR A 654 -20.87 -0.76 1.44
C THR A 654 -20.12 -1.12 0.16
N SER A 655 -18.83 -0.79 0.06
CA SER A 655 -17.96 -1.28 -0.99
C SER A 655 -17.36 -2.64 -0.61
N LEU A 656 -17.44 -3.63 -1.49
CA LEU A 656 -16.91 -4.98 -1.29
C LEU A 656 -15.67 -5.19 -2.16
N ASN A 657 -14.49 -5.24 -1.54
CA ASN A 657 -13.21 -5.24 -2.25
C ASN A 657 -12.62 -6.65 -2.35
N GLN A 658 -12.20 -7.05 -3.57
CA GLN A 658 -11.56 -8.35 -3.84
C GLN A 658 -10.05 -8.33 -3.63
N THR A 659 -9.39 -7.17 -3.72
CA THR A 659 -7.93 -7.02 -3.87
C THR A 659 -7.22 -6.51 -2.61
N VAL A 660 -7.89 -6.46 -1.45
CA VAL A 660 -7.33 -5.89 -0.21
C VAL A 660 -6.72 -6.95 0.71
N ALA A 661 -7.42 -8.06 0.92
CA ALA A 661 -6.96 -9.08 1.85
C ALA A 661 -6.06 -10.10 1.17
N ALA A 662 -4.80 -10.22 1.62
CA ALA A 662 -3.84 -11.18 1.06
C ALA A 662 -4.25 -12.67 1.18
N THR A 663 -5.34 -12.96 1.90
CA THR A 663 -5.89 -14.30 2.08
C THR A 663 -6.92 -14.69 1.02
N GLY A 664 -7.34 -13.77 0.16
CA GLY A 664 -8.45 -13.99 -0.76
C GLY A 664 -9.83 -13.62 -0.20
N ARG A 665 -9.94 -13.30 1.09
CA ARG A 665 -11.20 -12.85 1.69
C ARG A 665 -11.64 -11.50 1.13
N LEU A 666 -12.94 -11.26 1.02
CA LEU A 666 -13.49 -9.94 0.73
C LEU A 666 -13.26 -9.01 1.91
N SER A 667 -13.10 -7.74 1.64
CA SER A 667 -13.14 -6.69 2.67
C SER A 667 -14.25 -5.69 2.36
N SER A 668 -14.91 -5.21 3.40
CA SER A 668 -15.95 -4.18 3.33
C SER A 668 -15.37 -2.82 3.73
N SER A 669 -15.74 -1.76 3.01
CA SER A 669 -15.33 -0.38 3.30
C SER A 669 -16.44 0.60 2.95
N ASN A 670 -16.42 1.77 3.56
CA ASN A 670 -17.33 2.88 3.32
C ASN A 670 -18.85 2.55 3.48
N PRO A 671 -19.29 2.00 4.64
CA PRO A 671 -18.58 1.64 5.86
C PRO A 671 -18.13 0.18 5.90
N ASN A 672 -17.20 -0.17 6.81
CA ASN A 672 -16.85 -1.57 7.03
C ASN A 672 -17.90 -2.25 7.92
N LEU A 673 -18.85 -2.96 7.31
CA LEU A 673 -19.92 -3.70 7.99
C LEU A 673 -19.44 -5.04 8.59
N GLN A 674 -18.36 -5.63 8.04
CA GLN A 674 -17.81 -6.91 8.53
C GLN A 674 -17.18 -6.79 9.93
N ASN A 675 -16.91 -5.57 10.40
CA ASN A 675 -16.30 -5.32 11.71
C ASN A 675 -17.31 -5.01 12.82
N ILE A 676 -18.61 -5.03 12.56
CA ILE A 676 -19.65 -4.85 13.59
C ILE A 676 -19.64 -6.07 14.53
N PRO A 677 -19.32 -5.91 15.84
CA PRO A 677 -19.08 -7.04 16.73
C PRO A 677 -20.29 -7.96 16.85
N VAL A 678 -20.06 -9.26 16.83
CA VAL A 678 -21.12 -10.30 17.02
C VAL A 678 -21.21 -10.75 18.47
N ARG A 679 -20.05 -10.81 19.15
CA ARG A 679 -19.94 -11.46 20.47
C ARG A 679 -20.34 -10.56 21.62
N SER A 680 -20.17 -9.23 21.49
CA SER A 680 -20.55 -8.30 22.54
C SER A 680 -22.05 -7.97 22.46
N GLU A 681 -22.68 -7.73 23.61
CA GLU A 681 -24.06 -7.31 23.67
C GLU A 681 -24.30 -5.99 22.93
N LEU A 682 -23.37 -5.04 23.08
CA LEU A 682 -23.42 -3.76 22.37
C LEU A 682 -23.36 -3.92 20.85
N GLY A 683 -22.51 -4.82 20.35
CA GLY A 683 -22.43 -5.11 18.92
C GLY A 683 -23.72 -5.74 18.38
N ARG A 684 -24.30 -6.70 19.13
CA ARG A 684 -25.61 -7.28 18.78
C ARG A 684 -26.72 -6.22 18.76
N ARG A 685 -26.71 -5.27 19.69
CA ARG A 685 -27.65 -4.15 19.66
C ARG A 685 -27.54 -3.32 18.40
N VAL A 686 -26.32 -2.98 17.93
CA VAL A 686 -26.12 -2.26 16.66
C VAL A 686 -26.75 -3.03 15.50
N ARG A 687 -26.62 -4.36 15.47
CA ARG A 687 -27.17 -5.21 14.41
C ARG A 687 -28.71 -5.21 14.36
N THR A 688 -29.43 -4.88 15.46
CA THR A 688 -30.88 -4.74 15.42
C THR A 688 -31.37 -3.55 14.58
N ALA A 689 -30.50 -2.58 14.27
CA ALA A 689 -30.82 -1.48 13.37
C ALA A 689 -30.79 -1.88 11.88
N PHE A 690 -30.15 -2.99 11.54
CA PHE A 690 -30.14 -3.53 10.17
C PHE A 690 -31.36 -4.44 10.00
N THR A 691 -32.38 -3.90 9.36
CA THR A 691 -33.69 -4.48 9.16
C THR A 691 -33.91 -4.87 7.71
N VAL A 692 -35.10 -5.20 7.33
CA VAL A 692 -35.54 -5.55 5.99
C VAL A 692 -36.79 -4.80 5.58
N ALA A 693 -37.12 -4.77 4.31
CA ALA A 693 -38.33 -4.16 3.80
C ALA A 693 -39.59 -4.86 4.40
N PRO A 694 -40.71 -4.17 4.56
CA PRO A 694 -41.97 -4.76 5.05
C PRO A 694 -42.40 -5.97 4.19
N GLY A 695 -42.70 -7.09 4.84
CA GLY A 695 -43.08 -8.36 4.20
C GLY A 695 -41.87 -9.22 3.79
N SER A 696 -40.68 -8.84 4.26
CA SER A 696 -39.46 -9.63 4.10
C SER A 696 -38.87 -10.04 5.44
N VAL A 697 -37.99 -11.00 5.44
CA VAL A 697 -37.16 -11.44 6.57
C VAL A 697 -35.69 -11.36 6.22
N PHE A 698 -34.84 -11.21 7.23
CA PHE A 698 -33.40 -11.34 7.12
C PHE A 698 -33.04 -12.82 7.25
N LEU A 699 -32.28 -13.37 6.29
CA LEU A 699 -31.81 -14.74 6.30
C LEU A 699 -30.29 -14.75 6.30
N ALA A 700 -29.68 -15.52 7.20
CA ALA A 700 -28.25 -15.79 7.25
C ALA A 700 -27.99 -17.27 7.01
N CYS A 701 -26.97 -17.58 6.20
CA CYS A 701 -26.51 -18.94 5.97
C CYS A 701 -25.01 -19.02 6.17
N ASP A 702 -24.55 -19.74 7.20
CA ASP A 702 -23.16 -19.79 7.65
C ASP A 702 -22.58 -21.22 7.49
N TYR A 703 -21.36 -21.33 7.02
CA TYR A 703 -20.64 -22.59 7.00
C TYR A 703 -20.23 -23.05 8.40
N SER A 704 -20.68 -24.22 8.79
CA SER A 704 -20.30 -24.83 10.07
C SER A 704 -18.86 -25.36 10.01
N GLN A 705 -17.92 -24.68 10.68
CA GLN A 705 -16.51 -25.11 10.88
C GLN A 705 -15.73 -25.38 9.58
N ILE A 706 -15.92 -24.58 8.53
CA ILE A 706 -15.32 -24.83 7.21
C ILE A 706 -13.80 -25.02 7.26
N GLU A 707 -13.07 -24.19 8.02
CA GLU A 707 -11.60 -24.29 8.10
C GLU A 707 -11.14 -25.63 8.70
N LEU A 708 -11.86 -26.17 9.67
CA LEU A 708 -11.56 -27.49 10.26
C LEU A 708 -11.90 -28.64 9.31
N ARG A 709 -12.97 -28.53 8.54
CA ARG A 709 -13.34 -29.48 7.49
C ARG A 709 -12.32 -29.49 6.36
N LEU A 710 -11.81 -28.31 6.01
CA LEU A 710 -10.71 -28.18 5.05
C LEU A 710 -9.41 -28.77 5.59
N LEU A 711 -9.09 -28.58 6.87
CA LEU A 711 -7.96 -29.24 7.49
C LEU A 711 -8.07 -30.76 7.41
N ALA A 712 -9.26 -31.32 7.67
CA ALA A 712 -9.52 -32.76 7.52
C ALA A 712 -9.27 -33.26 6.09
N HIS A 713 -9.82 -32.55 5.10
CA HIS A 713 -9.66 -32.85 3.68
C HIS A 713 -8.21 -32.77 3.22
N LEU A 714 -7.53 -31.64 3.50
CA LEU A 714 -6.17 -31.37 3.04
C LEU A 714 -5.10 -32.26 3.73
N SER A 715 -5.32 -32.59 5.01
CA SER A 715 -4.43 -33.47 5.74
C SER A 715 -4.61 -34.93 5.38
N GLY A 716 -5.81 -35.35 4.95
CA GLY A 716 -6.19 -36.71 4.73
C GLY A 716 -6.17 -37.56 6.01
N ASP A 717 -6.27 -36.93 7.19
CA ASP A 717 -6.29 -37.61 8.48
C ASP A 717 -7.56 -38.43 8.65
N GLU A 718 -7.46 -39.77 8.72
CA GLU A 718 -8.61 -40.67 8.74
C GLU A 718 -9.48 -40.45 9.97
N HIS A 719 -8.90 -40.14 11.13
CA HIS A 719 -9.66 -39.93 12.36
C HIS A 719 -10.40 -38.58 12.31
N LEU A 720 -9.79 -37.57 11.73
CA LEU A 720 -10.42 -36.27 11.58
C LEU A 720 -11.55 -36.32 10.53
N ILE A 721 -11.36 -37.05 9.43
CA ILE A 721 -12.38 -37.28 8.41
C ILE A 721 -13.57 -38.05 9.00
N ALA A 722 -13.30 -39.13 9.73
CA ALA A 722 -14.35 -39.94 10.34
C ALA A 722 -15.22 -39.14 11.31
N ALA A 723 -14.60 -38.32 12.18
CA ALA A 723 -15.34 -37.46 13.12
C ALA A 723 -16.32 -36.50 12.44
N PHE A 724 -15.95 -35.91 11.27
CA PHE A 724 -16.85 -35.06 10.50
C PHE A 724 -17.91 -35.82 9.69
N CYS A 725 -17.64 -37.03 9.26
CA CYS A 725 -18.59 -37.88 8.50
C CYS A 725 -19.66 -38.49 9.40
N GLU A 726 -19.33 -38.81 10.65
CA GLU A 726 -20.26 -39.42 11.63
C GLU A 726 -21.21 -38.41 12.26
N GLY A 727 -21.00 -37.09 12.02
CA GLY A 727 -21.87 -36.03 12.50
C GLY A 727 -21.78 -35.78 14.00
N GLU A 728 -20.73 -36.22 14.65
CA GLU A 728 -20.47 -36.04 16.07
C GLU A 728 -19.99 -34.61 16.41
N ASP A 729 -20.08 -34.23 17.67
CA ASP A 729 -19.51 -32.96 18.15
C ASP A 729 -18.00 -33.02 18.13
N PHE A 730 -17.40 -32.55 17.02
CA PHE A 730 -15.96 -32.55 16.81
C PHE A 730 -15.14 -31.98 17.98
N HIS A 731 -15.65 -30.92 18.65
CA HIS A 731 -14.94 -30.37 19.79
C HIS A 731 -15.00 -31.26 21.04
N ALA A 732 -16.10 -32.02 21.19
CA ALA A 732 -16.23 -33.01 22.26
C ALA A 732 -15.34 -34.24 21.97
N GLU A 733 -15.31 -34.71 20.72
CA GLU A 733 -14.40 -35.77 20.28
C GLU A 733 -12.92 -35.41 20.49
N THR A 734 -12.52 -34.22 20.06
CA THR A 734 -11.16 -33.72 20.31
C THR A 734 -10.86 -33.64 21.81
N ALA A 735 -11.82 -33.17 22.63
CA ALA A 735 -11.65 -33.12 24.08
C ALA A 735 -11.42 -34.52 24.68
N ALA A 736 -12.24 -35.48 24.28
CA ALA A 736 -12.10 -36.87 24.73
C ALA A 736 -10.70 -37.42 24.43
N ARG A 737 -10.21 -37.25 23.22
CA ARG A 737 -8.89 -37.73 22.76
C ARG A 737 -7.73 -36.98 23.44
N VAL A 738 -7.80 -35.65 23.50
CA VAL A 738 -6.72 -34.79 24.06
C VAL A 738 -6.62 -34.94 25.58
N PHE A 739 -7.74 -35.03 26.28
CA PHE A 739 -7.77 -35.15 27.75
C PHE A 739 -7.84 -36.61 28.24
N GLY A 740 -8.09 -37.59 27.36
CA GLY A 740 -8.12 -39.03 27.68
C GLY A 740 -9.34 -39.40 28.53
N VAL A 741 -10.49 -38.80 28.23
CA VAL A 741 -11.78 -39.06 28.90
C VAL A 741 -12.78 -39.61 27.87
N PRO A 742 -13.79 -40.43 28.30
CA PRO A 742 -14.88 -40.82 27.40
C PRO A 742 -15.66 -39.57 26.90
N VAL A 743 -16.17 -39.61 25.68
CA VAL A 743 -16.97 -38.47 25.10
C VAL A 743 -18.12 -38.08 26.00
N ALA A 744 -18.80 -39.08 26.63
CA ALA A 744 -19.90 -38.82 27.54
C ALA A 744 -19.51 -38.06 28.85
N GLU A 745 -18.25 -38.03 29.19
CA GLU A 745 -17.69 -37.35 30.36
C GLU A 745 -17.06 -36.00 30.03
N VAL A 746 -17.11 -35.57 28.76
CA VAL A 746 -16.57 -34.26 28.32
C VAL A 746 -17.42 -33.12 28.90
N THR A 747 -16.84 -32.38 29.80
CA THR A 747 -17.49 -31.20 30.36
C THR A 747 -17.50 -30.02 29.37
N PRO A 748 -18.40 -29.04 29.53
CA PRO A 748 -18.39 -27.82 28.70
C PRO A 748 -17.05 -27.09 28.71
N GLU A 749 -16.33 -27.14 29.87
CA GLU A 749 -15.01 -26.55 30.02
C GLU A 749 -13.96 -27.28 29.16
N LEU A 750 -13.91 -28.63 29.23
CA LEU A 750 -13.00 -29.44 28.40
C LEU A 750 -13.29 -29.24 26.91
N ARG A 751 -14.56 -29.19 26.54
CA ARG A 751 -14.99 -28.91 25.18
C ARG A 751 -14.53 -27.51 24.71
N SER A 752 -14.64 -26.49 25.57
CA SER A 752 -14.18 -25.14 25.27
C SER A 752 -12.66 -25.05 25.10
N ARG A 753 -11.90 -25.77 25.95
CA ARG A 753 -10.44 -25.89 25.85
C ARG A 753 -10.03 -26.58 24.55
N ALA A 754 -10.71 -27.69 24.18
CA ALA A 754 -10.47 -28.37 22.92
C ALA A 754 -10.80 -27.49 21.71
N LYS A 755 -11.87 -26.70 21.76
CA LYS A 755 -12.18 -25.70 20.74
C LYS A 755 -11.03 -24.71 20.53
N ALA A 756 -10.44 -24.21 21.62
CA ALA A 756 -9.30 -23.31 21.53
C ALA A 756 -8.04 -23.99 20.92
N VAL A 757 -7.81 -25.28 21.22
CA VAL A 757 -6.74 -26.07 20.60
C VAL A 757 -7.01 -26.27 19.11
N ASN A 758 -8.20 -26.68 18.72
CA ASN A 758 -8.58 -26.91 17.33
C ASN A 758 -8.33 -25.67 16.45
N PHE A 759 -8.85 -24.52 16.87
CA PHE A 759 -8.61 -23.26 16.15
C PHE A 759 -7.16 -22.81 16.24
N GLY A 760 -6.51 -23.01 17.41
CA GLY A 760 -5.10 -22.68 17.57
C GLY A 760 -4.21 -23.42 16.57
N ILE A 761 -4.47 -24.69 16.31
CA ILE A 761 -3.72 -25.50 15.34
C ILE A 761 -3.93 -25.00 13.92
N VAL A 762 -5.18 -24.71 13.52
CA VAL A 762 -5.51 -24.12 12.20
C VAL A 762 -4.74 -22.83 11.95
N TYR A 763 -4.64 -21.99 12.98
CA TYR A 763 -3.93 -20.71 12.89
C TYR A 763 -2.42 -20.80 13.18
N GLY A 764 -1.85 -22.02 13.28
CA GLY A 764 -0.43 -22.24 13.56
C GLY A 764 0.03 -21.69 14.91
N GLN A 765 -0.90 -21.63 15.89
CA GLN A 765 -0.61 -21.10 17.23
C GLN A 765 0.33 -22.05 17.97
N GLN A 766 1.39 -21.48 18.54
CA GLN A 766 2.35 -22.20 19.38
C GLN A 766 1.94 -22.20 20.86
N ALA A 767 2.62 -23.01 21.69
CA ALA A 767 2.33 -23.19 23.10
C ALA A 767 2.24 -21.86 23.89
N TYR A 768 3.00 -20.83 23.53
CA TYR A 768 2.90 -19.50 24.14
C TYR A 768 1.55 -18.83 23.88
N GLY A 769 1.10 -18.85 22.64
CA GLY A 769 -0.19 -18.26 22.26
C GLY A 769 -1.36 -18.99 22.94
N LEU A 770 -1.33 -20.33 22.91
CA LEU A 770 -2.36 -21.16 23.54
C LEU A 770 -2.39 -20.99 25.07
N SER A 771 -1.22 -20.93 25.71
CA SER A 771 -1.13 -20.69 27.17
C SER A 771 -1.72 -19.34 27.58
N THR A 772 -1.49 -18.29 26.77
CA THR A 772 -2.07 -16.96 27.00
C THR A 772 -3.60 -16.96 26.81
N SER A 773 -4.07 -17.63 25.75
CA SER A 773 -5.52 -17.71 25.44
C SER A 773 -6.31 -18.48 26.50
N LEU A 774 -5.74 -19.56 27.04
CA LEU A 774 -6.41 -20.40 28.03
C LEU A 774 -6.09 -20.04 29.49
N GLY A 775 -5.13 -19.14 29.72
CA GLY A 775 -4.69 -18.80 31.08
C GLY A 775 -3.99 -19.97 31.80
N ILE A 776 -3.32 -20.87 31.06
CA ILE A 776 -2.65 -22.06 31.60
C ILE A 776 -1.13 -21.97 31.48
N PRO A 777 -0.34 -22.76 32.21
CA PRO A 777 1.11 -22.82 32.06
C PRO A 777 1.51 -23.26 30.64
N ARG A 778 2.61 -22.67 30.12
CA ARG A 778 3.13 -23.00 28.76
C ARG A 778 3.41 -24.48 28.57
N ARG A 779 3.85 -25.19 29.61
CA ARG A 779 4.08 -26.66 29.57
C ARG A 779 2.79 -27.42 29.31
N GLU A 780 1.70 -27.04 29.99
CA GLU A 780 0.39 -27.66 29.82
C GLU A 780 -0.15 -27.41 28.39
N ALA A 781 0.00 -26.19 27.88
CA ALA A 781 -0.35 -25.86 26.52
C ALA A 781 0.43 -26.68 25.48
N GLN A 782 1.73 -26.93 25.71
CA GLN A 782 2.56 -27.79 24.87
C GLN A 782 2.08 -29.23 24.92
N GLU A 783 1.82 -29.77 26.10
CA GLU A 783 1.29 -31.12 26.27
C GLU A 783 -0.06 -31.31 25.56
N MET A 784 -0.94 -30.29 25.54
CA MET A 784 -2.19 -30.34 24.79
C MET A 784 -1.96 -30.40 23.28
N ILE A 785 -1.04 -29.60 22.77
CA ILE A 785 -0.65 -29.58 21.35
C ILE A 785 -0.06 -30.96 20.95
N ASP A 786 0.83 -31.51 21.78
CA ASP A 786 1.46 -32.80 21.52
C ASP A 786 0.44 -33.94 21.48
N ARG A 787 -0.53 -33.96 22.42
CA ARG A 787 -1.64 -34.92 22.42
C ARG A 787 -2.56 -34.77 21.23
N TYR A 788 -2.83 -33.53 20.80
CA TYR A 788 -3.60 -33.28 19.60
C TYR A 788 -2.94 -33.93 18.37
N PHE A 789 -1.65 -33.67 18.17
CA PHE A 789 -0.93 -34.26 17.05
C PHE A 789 -0.71 -35.77 17.15
N ALA A 790 -0.70 -36.35 18.36
CA ALA A 790 -0.73 -37.76 18.57
C ALA A 790 -2.09 -38.41 18.19
N ALA A 791 -3.18 -37.67 18.42
CA ALA A 791 -4.53 -38.05 18.02
C ALA A 791 -4.79 -37.90 16.52
N TYR A 792 -4.17 -36.88 15.89
CA TYR A 792 -4.33 -36.55 14.47
C TYR A 792 -2.97 -36.43 13.75
N PRO A 793 -2.27 -37.57 13.52
CA PRO A 793 -0.89 -37.55 12.97
C PRO A 793 -0.83 -37.08 11.52
N GLY A 794 -1.91 -37.27 10.74
CA GLY A 794 -2.02 -36.75 9.38
C GLY A 794 -1.97 -35.23 9.31
N VAL A 795 -2.58 -34.54 10.28
CA VAL A 795 -2.54 -33.10 10.40
C VAL A 795 -1.10 -32.62 10.59
N ARG A 796 -0.33 -33.24 11.49
CA ARG A 796 1.07 -32.89 11.71
C ARG A 796 1.89 -33.05 10.43
N THR A 797 1.76 -34.21 9.78
CA THR A 797 2.47 -34.51 8.53
C THR A 797 2.14 -33.45 7.44
N TYR A 798 0.86 -33.07 7.33
CA TYR A 798 0.41 -32.08 6.36
C TYR A 798 1.04 -30.70 6.63
N LEU A 799 0.97 -30.20 7.86
CA LEU A 799 1.51 -28.91 8.24
C LEU A 799 3.03 -28.84 8.04
N ASP A 800 3.77 -29.89 8.46
CA ASP A 800 5.22 -29.96 8.28
C ASP A 800 5.61 -29.97 6.78
N ARG A 801 4.86 -30.71 5.95
CA ARG A 801 5.03 -30.74 4.49
C ARG A 801 4.74 -29.35 3.87
N THR A 802 3.69 -28.69 4.31
CA THR A 802 3.31 -27.35 3.81
C THR A 802 4.40 -26.32 4.12
N VAL A 803 4.91 -26.32 5.35
CA VAL A 803 6.01 -25.43 5.76
C VAL A 803 7.30 -25.75 4.98
N ALA A 804 7.62 -27.02 4.78
CA ALA A 804 8.79 -27.43 3.99
C ALA A 804 8.65 -27.01 2.51
N GLY A 805 7.46 -27.17 1.93
CA GLY A 805 7.14 -26.69 0.58
C GLY A 805 7.26 -25.17 0.47
N ALA A 806 6.71 -24.42 1.43
CA ALA A 806 6.79 -22.99 1.48
C ALA A 806 8.23 -22.47 1.62
N LYS A 807 9.09 -23.16 2.39
CA LYS A 807 10.51 -22.81 2.47
C LYS A 807 11.27 -23.02 1.15
N LYS A 808 10.80 -23.94 0.30
CA LYS A 808 11.40 -24.21 -1.01
C LYS A 808 10.88 -23.24 -2.08
N ASN A 809 9.57 -23.01 -2.11
CA ASN A 809 8.88 -22.29 -3.17
C ASN A 809 8.68 -20.80 -2.88
N VAL A 810 8.76 -20.40 -1.60
CA VAL A 810 8.47 -19.06 -1.07
C VAL A 810 7.00 -18.65 -1.24
N TRP A 811 6.12 -19.58 -1.56
CA TRP A 811 4.68 -19.41 -1.64
C TRP A 811 3.92 -20.66 -1.18
N VAL A 812 2.65 -20.47 -0.88
CA VAL A 812 1.65 -21.50 -0.62
C VAL A 812 0.41 -21.23 -1.46
N GLU A 813 -0.42 -22.25 -1.70
CA GLU A 813 -1.59 -22.15 -2.56
C GLU A 813 -2.85 -22.76 -1.95
N THR A 814 -4.01 -22.34 -2.44
CA THR A 814 -5.31 -22.91 -2.16
C THR A 814 -5.61 -24.10 -3.10
N MET A 815 -6.71 -24.82 -2.85
CA MET A 815 -7.20 -25.88 -3.74
C MET A 815 -7.58 -25.36 -5.15
N PHE A 816 -7.77 -24.06 -5.32
CA PHE A 816 -8.15 -23.40 -6.57
C PHE A 816 -6.97 -22.72 -7.28
N GLY A 817 -5.75 -22.83 -6.72
CA GLY A 817 -4.53 -22.28 -7.31
C GLY A 817 -4.26 -20.81 -6.95
N ARG A 818 -5.01 -20.24 -5.98
CA ARG A 818 -4.66 -18.92 -5.44
C ARG A 818 -3.38 -19.01 -4.65
N LYS A 819 -2.36 -18.25 -5.05
CA LYS A 819 -1.07 -18.22 -4.38
C LYS A 819 -0.94 -17.07 -3.39
N ARG A 820 -0.18 -17.33 -2.35
CA ARG A 820 0.28 -16.32 -1.41
C ARG A 820 1.78 -16.45 -1.20
N HIS A 821 2.51 -15.41 -1.53
CA HIS A 821 3.93 -15.32 -1.26
C HIS A 821 4.21 -15.14 0.23
N VAL A 822 5.20 -15.87 0.75
CA VAL A 822 5.57 -15.90 2.18
C VAL A 822 7.08 -15.72 2.37
N PRO A 823 7.67 -14.61 1.90
CA PRO A 823 9.12 -14.40 1.94
C PRO A 823 9.68 -14.41 3.36
N ASP A 824 8.90 -13.98 4.35
CA ASP A 824 9.27 -13.97 5.76
C ASP A 824 9.68 -15.35 6.29
N ILE A 825 9.26 -16.44 5.63
CA ILE A 825 9.58 -17.80 6.07
C ILE A 825 11.09 -18.11 5.98
N LEU A 826 11.84 -17.37 5.15
CA LEU A 826 13.28 -17.48 4.98
C LEU A 826 14.06 -16.48 5.84
N SER A 827 13.38 -15.59 6.57
CA SER A 827 14.01 -14.54 7.36
C SER A 827 14.95 -15.10 8.45
N ARG A 828 16.09 -14.46 8.64
CA ARG A 828 17.01 -14.73 9.78
C ARG A 828 16.40 -14.29 11.11
N ASN A 829 15.49 -13.31 11.07
CA ASN A 829 14.75 -12.88 12.26
C ASN A 829 13.74 -13.98 12.66
N ALA A 830 13.90 -14.54 13.85
CA ALA A 830 13.05 -15.61 14.36
C ALA A 830 11.56 -15.25 14.44
N ASN A 831 11.22 -13.98 14.70
CA ASN A 831 9.83 -13.54 14.80
C ASN A 831 9.18 -13.47 13.40
N LEU A 832 9.88 -12.91 12.41
CA LEU A 832 9.42 -12.85 11.01
C LEU A 832 9.31 -14.27 10.44
N ARG A 833 10.34 -15.10 10.64
CA ARG A 833 10.28 -16.50 10.20
C ARG A 833 9.11 -17.26 10.80
N SER A 834 8.88 -17.12 12.10
CA SER A 834 7.73 -17.75 12.77
C SER A 834 6.39 -17.20 12.27
N PHE A 835 6.34 -15.93 11.89
CA PHE A 835 5.17 -15.34 11.23
C PHE A 835 4.95 -15.94 9.85
N GLY A 836 6.00 -16.07 9.03
CA GLY A 836 5.94 -16.73 7.71
C GLY A 836 5.51 -18.20 7.81
N GLU A 837 6.02 -18.97 8.78
CA GLU A 837 5.59 -20.34 9.01
C GLU A 837 4.10 -20.45 9.37
N ARG A 838 3.58 -19.58 10.24
CA ARG A 838 2.13 -19.52 10.55
C ARG A 838 1.30 -19.13 9.35
N THR A 839 1.75 -18.16 8.58
CA THR A 839 1.08 -17.75 7.33
C THR A 839 1.01 -18.90 6.34
N ALA A 840 2.10 -19.64 6.20
CA ALA A 840 2.15 -20.80 5.31
C ALA A 840 1.20 -21.92 5.76
N MET A 841 1.10 -22.19 7.07
CA MET A 841 0.17 -23.20 7.61
C MET A 841 -1.29 -22.78 7.43
N ASN A 842 -1.61 -21.50 7.63
CA ASN A 842 -3.00 -21.02 7.64
C ASN A 842 -3.59 -20.80 6.25
N HIS A 843 -2.80 -20.27 5.31
CA HIS A 843 -3.32 -19.82 4.01
C HIS A 843 -4.02 -20.92 3.19
N PRO A 844 -3.53 -22.15 3.08
CA PRO A 844 -4.24 -23.20 2.31
C PRO A 844 -5.66 -23.45 2.79
N MET A 845 -5.92 -23.35 4.09
CA MET A 845 -7.25 -23.52 4.68
C MET A 845 -8.10 -22.25 4.56
N GLN A 846 -7.59 -21.12 5.05
CA GLN A 846 -8.32 -19.85 5.06
C GLN A 846 -8.58 -19.31 3.65
N GLY A 847 -7.59 -19.42 2.76
CA GLY A 847 -7.75 -19.02 1.37
C GLY A 847 -8.71 -19.92 0.61
N THR A 848 -8.64 -21.25 0.83
CA THR A 848 -9.61 -22.17 0.22
C THR A 848 -11.03 -21.93 0.73
N ALA A 849 -11.23 -21.63 2.02
CA ALA A 849 -12.53 -21.24 2.54
C ALA A 849 -13.05 -19.95 1.85
N ALA A 850 -12.17 -18.97 1.64
CA ALA A 850 -12.51 -17.76 0.89
C ALA A 850 -12.88 -18.04 -0.58
N ASP A 851 -12.17 -18.94 -1.24
CA ASP A 851 -12.49 -19.36 -2.61
C ASP A 851 -13.84 -20.10 -2.68
N ILE A 852 -14.14 -20.98 -1.72
CA ILE A 852 -15.41 -21.73 -1.64
C ILE A 852 -16.59 -20.78 -1.42
N ILE A 853 -16.52 -19.84 -0.47
CA ILE A 853 -17.62 -18.90 -0.23
C ILE A 853 -17.85 -17.98 -1.44
N LYS A 854 -16.79 -17.53 -2.11
CA LYS A 854 -16.88 -16.74 -3.35
C LYS A 854 -17.56 -17.53 -4.47
N LEU A 855 -17.15 -18.79 -4.65
CA LEU A 855 -17.79 -19.68 -5.62
C LEU A 855 -19.26 -19.94 -5.27
N ALA A 856 -19.57 -20.13 -3.99
CA ALA A 856 -20.97 -20.26 -3.53
C ALA A 856 -21.78 -18.99 -3.84
N MET A 857 -21.23 -17.79 -3.64
CA MET A 857 -21.88 -16.53 -4.00
C MET A 857 -22.25 -16.49 -5.49
N VAL A 858 -21.30 -16.86 -6.36
CA VAL A 858 -21.53 -16.88 -7.82
C VAL A 858 -22.64 -17.86 -8.19
N VAL A 859 -22.61 -19.08 -7.63
CA VAL A 859 -23.60 -20.10 -7.97
C VAL A 859 -24.97 -19.78 -7.35
N VAL A 860 -25.04 -19.29 -6.12
CA VAL A 860 -26.30 -18.87 -5.47
C VAL A 860 -26.96 -17.75 -6.26
N ASP A 861 -26.21 -16.72 -6.61
CA ASP A 861 -26.73 -15.59 -7.37
C ASP A 861 -27.25 -16.02 -8.76
N ALA A 862 -26.53 -16.89 -9.46
CA ALA A 862 -26.98 -17.43 -10.75
C ALA A 862 -28.28 -18.23 -10.60
N ARG A 863 -28.38 -19.13 -9.59
CA ARG A 863 -29.59 -19.91 -9.33
C ARG A 863 -30.78 -19.04 -8.92
N MET A 864 -30.57 -18.04 -8.06
CA MET A 864 -31.64 -17.09 -7.70
C MET A 864 -32.23 -16.39 -8.93
N ARG A 865 -31.40 -16.01 -9.88
CA ARG A 865 -31.85 -15.39 -11.14
C ARG A 865 -32.54 -16.39 -12.06
N GLU A 866 -32.00 -17.60 -12.22
CA GLU A 866 -32.61 -18.66 -13.02
C GLU A 866 -34.00 -19.08 -12.47
N GLU A 867 -34.17 -19.15 -11.14
CA GLU A 867 -35.43 -19.47 -10.48
C GLU A 867 -36.37 -18.26 -10.35
N GLY A 868 -35.91 -17.05 -10.79
CA GLY A 868 -36.70 -15.81 -10.80
C GLY A 868 -37.05 -15.26 -9.43
N LEU A 869 -36.23 -15.53 -8.41
CA LEU A 869 -36.44 -15.08 -7.04
C LEU A 869 -36.24 -13.57 -6.90
N LYS A 870 -37.05 -12.93 -6.07
CA LYS A 870 -36.93 -11.50 -5.71
C LYS A 870 -36.01 -11.27 -4.50
N SER A 871 -35.62 -12.33 -3.84
CA SER A 871 -34.66 -12.31 -2.75
C SER A 871 -33.35 -11.67 -3.16
N ARG A 872 -32.64 -11.03 -2.23
CA ARG A 872 -31.42 -10.25 -2.50
C ARG A 872 -30.30 -10.75 -1.63
N LEU A 873 -29.13 -11.08 -2.20
CA LEU A 873 -27.89 -11.27 -1.48
C LEU A 873 -27.34 -9.88 -1.15
N VAL A 874 -27.28 -9.51 0.15
CA VAL A 874 -26.97 -8.14 0.59
C VAL A 874 -25.63 -8.00 1.26
N LEU A 875 -25.09 -9.07 1.86
CA LEU A 875 -23.79 -9.00 2.54
C LEU A 875 -23.12 -10.38 2.57
N GLN A 876 -21.80 -10.39 2.65
CA GLN A 876 -20.95 -11.54 2.95
C GLN A 876 -20.07 -11.20 4.14
N ILE A 877 -20.03 -12.02 5.18
CA ILE A 877 -19.19 -11.85 6.36
C ILE A 877 -18.53 -13.16 6.71
N HIS A 878 -17.21 -13.19 6.71
CA HIS A 878 -16.42 -14.40 7.01
C HIS A 878 -16.85 -15.60 6.15
N ASP A 879 -17.59 -16.53 6.75
CA ASP A 879 -18.06 -17.77 6.13
C ASP A 879 -19.60 -17.77 5.93
N GLU A 880 -20.25 -16.59 6.05
CA GLU A 880 -21.70 -16.37 6.07
C GLU A 880 -22.15 -15.54 4.86
N LEU A 881 -23.30 -15.89 4.31
CA LEU A 881 -24.05 -15.13 3.30
C LEU A 881 -25.36 -14.62 3.90
N ASP A 882 -25.62 -13.33 3.75
CA ASP A 882 -26.77 -12.62 4.29
C ASP A 882 -27.71 -12.15 3.18
N PHE A 883 -29.01 -12.38 3.38
CA PHE A 883 -30.05 -12.10 2.39
C PHE A 883 -31.21 -11.30 2.98
N GLU A 884 -31.82 -10.47 2.16
CA GLU A 884 -33.16 -9.93 2.35
C GLU A 884 -34.14 -10.76 1.51
N VAL A 885 -35.13 -11.38 2.15
CA VAL A 885 -35.96 -12.44 1.57
C VAL A 885 -37.43 -12.12 1.75
N PRO A 886 -38.24 -11.96 0.67
CA PRO A 886 -39.69 -11.93 0.79
C PRO A 886 -40.19 -13.18 1.54
N GLU A 887 -41.11 -13.02 2.52
CA GLU A 887 -41.61 -14.14 3.34
C GLU A 887 -42.09 -15.33 2.48
N ALA A 888 -42.63 -15.04 1.28
CA ALA A 888 -43.15 -16.08 0.39
C ALA A 888 -42.05 -16.95 -0.23
N GLU A 889 -40.80 -16.46 -0.29
CA GLU A 889 -39.64 -17.14 -0.87
C GLU A 889 -38.73 -17.79 0.16
N LEU A 890 -39.06 -17.62 1.49
CA LEU A 890 -38.18 -18.05 2.58
C LEU A 890 -37.79 -19.52 2.52
N GLU A 891 -38.78 -20.39 2.29
CA GLU A 891 -38.57 -21.85 2.30
C GLU A 891 -37.75 -22.28 1.06
N GLU A 892 -38.06 -21.70 -0.08
CA GLU A 892 -37.36 -21.95 -1.34
C GLU A 892 -35.93 -21.47 -1.32
N LEU A 893 -35.68 -20.22 -0.90
CA LEU A 893 -34.33 -19.68 -0.81
C LEU A 893 -33.49 -20.40 0.25
N SER A 894 -34.08 -20.71 1.44
CA SER A 894 -33.38 -21.46 2.47
C SER A 894 -32.85 -22.79 1.96
N ARG A 895 -33.68 -23.52 1.20
CA ARG A 895 -33.27 -24.78 0.54
C ARG A 895 -32.18 -24.54 -0.51
N LEU A 896 -32.40 -23.59 -1.43
CA LEU A 896 -31.48 -23.27 -2.52
C LEU A 896 -30.08 -22.92 -2.02
N VAL A 897 -29.99 -21.98 -1.05
CA VAL A 897 -28.72 -21.51 -0.52
C VAL A 897 -27.99 -22.64 0.21
N LYS A 898 -28.71 -23.38 1.07
CA LYS A 898 -28.13 -24.49 1.82
C LYS A 898 -27.57 -25.57 0.87
N GLU A 899 -28.39 -26.04 -0.06
CA GLU A 899 -27.96 -27.07 -1.04
C GLU A 899 -26.78 -26.62 -1.87
N THR A 900 -26.75 -25.33 -2.27
CA THR A 900 -25.67 -24.76 -3.08
C THR A 900 -24.38 -24.66 -2.26
N MET A 901 -24.44 -24.12 -1.05
CA MET A 901 -23.27 -23.98 -0.20
C MET A 901 -22.68 -25.35 0.19
N GLU A 902 -23.51 -26.33 0.49
CA GLU A 902 -23.07 -27.68 0.82
C GLU A 902 -22.53 -28.46 -0.40
N GLY A 903 -23.03 -28.15 -1.62
CA GLY A 903 -22.73 -28.88 -2.84
C GLY A 903 -21.70 -28.23 -3.76
N VAL A 904 -21.29 -26.98 -3.51
CA VAL A 904 -20.47 -26.18 -4.44
C VAL A 904 -19.08 -26.79 -4.70
N VAL A 905 -18.54 -27.55 -3.77
CA VAL A 905 -17.29 -28.29 -3.89
C VAL A 905 -17.39 -29.66 -3.22
N LYS A 906 -16.74 -30.66 -3.83
CA LYS A 906 -16.68 -32.02 -3.26
C LYS A 906 -15.41 -32.23 -2.45
N LEU A 907 -15.55 -32.41 -1.14
CA LEU A 907 -14.46 -32.72 -0.22
C LEU A 907 -14.55 -34.19 0.27
N SER A 908 -13.53 -34.64 1.00
CA SER A 908 -13.54 -35.91 1.71
C SER A 908 -14.45 -35.92 2.95
N VAL A 909 -14.92 -34.75 3.37
CA VAL A 909 -15.87 -34.54 4.45
C VAL A 909 -17.04 -33.71 3.92
N PRO A 910 -18.27 -33.84 4.46
CA PRO A 910 -19.40 -33.00 4.03
C PRO A 910 -19.14 -31.54 4.41
N LEU A 911 -19.47 -30.61 3.50
CA LEU A 911 -19.71 -29.22 3.89
C LEU A 911 -21.10 -29.15 4.52
N VAL A 912 -21.24 -28.36 5.58
CA VAL A 912 -22.50 -28.17 6.29
C VAL A 912 -22.77 -26.69 6.41
N ALA A 913 -23.94 -26.25 5.98
CA ALA A 913 -24.40 -24.88 6.09
C ALA A 913 -25.63 -24.80 7.00
N GLU A 914 -25.62 -23.87 7.94
CA GLU A 914 -26.69 -23.61 8.90
C GLU A 914 -27.48 -22.37 8.49
N VAL A 915 -28.80 -22.52 8.33
CA VAL A 915 -29.69 -21.43 7.94
C VAL A 915 -30.42 -20.94 9.17
N SER A 916 -30.43 -19.63 9.35
CA SER A 916 -31.22 -18.94 10.39
C SER A 916 -31.88 -17.70 9.78
N TRP A 917 -32.99 -17.24 10.37
CA TRP A 917 -33.70 -16.08 9.86
C TRP A 917 -34.39 -15.31 10.97
N GLY A 918 -34.65 -14.03 10.75
CA GLY A 918 -35.31 -13.18 11.72
C GLY A 918 -35.80 -11.87 11.09
N LYS A 919 -36.33 -11.00 11.95
CA LYS A 919 -36.83 -9.67 11.52
C LYS A 919 -35.71 -8.64 11.28
N ASP A 920 -34.52 -8.89 11.79
CA ASP A 920 -33.34 -8.05 11.70
C ASP A 920 -32.10 -8.94 11.77
N TRP A 921 -30.94 -8.35 11.49
CA TRP A 921 -29.65 -9.06 11.44
C TRP A 921 -29.26 -9.70 12.79
N ALA A 922 -29.65 -9.12 13.92
CA ALA A 922 -29.37 -9.71 15.23
C ALA A 922 -30.25 -10.93 15.52
N ALA A 923 -31.48 -10.93 15.04
CA ALA A 923 -32.44 -12.02 15.25
C ALA A 923 -32.21 -13.22 14.32
N ALA A 924 -31.49 -13.03 13.22
CA ALA A 924 -31.11 -14.07 12.29
C ALA A 924 -29.84 -14.86 12.72
N LYS A 925 -29.39 -14.67 13.96
CA LYS A 925 -28.21 -15.37 14.53
C LYS A 925 -28.53 -16.07 15.84
#